data_2aa0f56b1b33da08f4cd9a5e10bec1e4
#
_entry.id   2aa0f56b1b33da08f4cd9a5e10bec1e4
#
_cell.length_a   1.000
_cell.length_b   1.000
_cell.length_c   1.000
_cell.angle_alpha   90.00
_cell.angle_beta   90.00
_cell.angle_gamma   90.00
#
_symmetry.space_group_name_H-M   'P 1'
#
loop_
_entity.id
_entity.type
_entity.pdbx_description
1 polymer ?
#
loop_
_entity_poly.entity_id
_entity_poly.type
_entity_poly.pdbx_seq_one_letter_code
_entity_poly.pdbx_strand_id
1 'polypeptide(L)'
;MEKSFKLLIYLLLAATCACGSVVAQDAYVVASPDGNIQLSVSAGEQLTVSLLVDGEQLATTPVGLDIRQYGVVGNNPVVSSVERNHVEGEIKVVIGENPSVYENYNEMTLHLGDYSLVCRAYDEGVAWRLSTHIDGDIIITDEVVDFTFAGNPAVWFSEAPETMSQWELSYEKYESVASIPNGLFSVNPMMVKYEDTGLGLTIIESDIEDYPGMFLRSTADGHLHGKWAQYPNSIQNSSIYDSQAVLSRYDYIARTVGTRDYPWRGIIVSRNDVELLNNDLIYKLAKPQKLADTSWIKAGKTGFDWLVDGVLEGVDIPNGPDEPRTLELYKYWVDFCAEYGLEYMTCDAGWDESYMSELCQYAAERGVRIFVWDFFNMMLNDEARLDRFKRYGIAGIKVDFIARDDQIAIGWLTRMAELTAQRQMLLLMHGCPKPTGLHRTYPNIISYEAVHGLENNKWDYSCNPTYMVQFPFLRMLGGPADATPGMLSNCTYRRFRIKPTGRPDMWGTRANAMAMYVVFHQTLGFVSDSPVEYRKVPEIMEWLKRVPTVWDETRPLQGEMGEYIVMARRTGDEWYVGAMNNASREESTYSRTVEIDFSFLTPGEEYEAYVIKDNETSNRDATSCDIETIELNSESKISYYLANGGGLAMRIYPKGQGGVHNTVAERENTVKLSYRPVEQAIKVESVTPVKAVYMADMLGRVIPVQATLPASQFTVSLDGVDKGAYCFVAVTANMKKTLHFIKY
;
A
#
# COMPACT_ATOMS: atom_id res chain seq x y z
N MET A 1 35.91 -58.99 -34.77
CA MET A 1 35.67 -58.54 -33.40
C MET A 1 34.79 -57.28 -33.31
N GLU A 2 34.79 -56.44 -34.29
CA GLU A 2 34.04 -55.16 -34.25
C GLU A 2 32.52 -55.29 -34.48
N LYS A 3 32.04 -56.33 -35.16
CA LYS A 3 30.60 -56.55 -35.36
C LYS A 3 29.88 -57.19 -34.15
N SER A 4 30.61 -57.90 -33.30
CA SER A 4 30.03 -58.50 -32.08
C SER A 4 29.89 -57.54 -30.93
N PHE A 5 30.67 -56.43 -30.93
CA PHE A 5 30.60 -55.40 -29.90
C PHE A 5 29.43 -54.44 -30.10
N LYS A 6 29.05 -54.17 -31.33
CA LYS A 6 27.87 -53.31 -31.62
C LYS A 6 26.54 -54.01 -31.32
N LEU A 7 26.49 -55.34 -31.43
CA LEU A 7 25.28 -56.11 -31.11
C LEU A 7 25.06 -56.23 -29.58
N LEU A 8 26.13 -56.20 -28.81
CA LEU A 8 26.05 -56.24 -27.33
C LEU A 8 25.61 -54.91 -26.71
N ILE A 9 25.94 -53.76 -27.36
CA ILE A 9 25.50 -52.42 -26.95
C ILE A 9 24.00 -52.22 -27.29
N TYR A 10 23.50 -52.75 -28.38
CA TYR A 10 22.07 -52.72 -28.70
C TYR A 10 21.22 -53.65 -27.85
N LEU A 11 21.76 -54.74 -27.33
CA LEU A 11 21.08 -55.64 -26.40
C LEU A 11 21.12 -55.14 -24.95
N LEU A 12 22.10 -54.34 -24.54
CA LEU A 12 22.14 -53.68 -23.25
C LEU A 12 21.22 -52.42 -23.18
N LEU A 13 21.00 -51.76 -24.29
CA LEU A 13 20.04 -50.64 -24.41
C LEU A 13 18.57 -51.13 -24.53
N ALA A 14 18.32 -52.36 -24.92
CA ALA A 14 16.98 -52.96 -24.96
C ALA A 14 16.55 -53.63 -23.62
N ALA A 15 17.47 -53.86 -22.68
CA ALA A 15 17.17 -54.48 -21.39
C ALA A 15 16.92 -53.50 -20.24
N THR A 16 17.07 -52.17 -20.47
CA THR A 16 16.77 -51.12 -19.47
C THR A 16 15.41 -50.43 -19.69
N CYS A 17 14.60 -50.89 -20.66
CA CYS A 17 13.25 -50.37 -20.89
C CYS A 17 12.13 -51.27 -20.31
N ALA A 18 12.37 -51.94 -19.20
CA ALA A 18 11.33 -52.67 -18.47
C ALA A 18 11.32 -52.26 -16.99
N CYS A 19 11.40 -50.97 -16.71
CA CYS A 19 11.00 -50.42 -15.42
C CYS A 19 9.79 -49.51 -15.69
N GLY A 20 8.70 -49.86 -15.03
CA GLY A 20 7.38 -49.26 -15.01
C GLY A 20 7.16 -47.96 -15.81
N SER A 21 6.22 -47.99 -16.70
CA SER A 21 5.59 -46.80 -17.21
C SER A 21 5.06 -45.97 -16.01
N VAL A 22 5.92 -45.11 -15.46
CA VAL A 22 5.40 -43.90 -14.84
C VAL A 22 4.67 -43.21 -15.98
N VAL A 23 3.36 -43.27 -15.97
CA VAL A 23 2.52 -42.41 -16.80
C VAL A 23 3.05 -41.02 -16.54
N ALA A 24 3.69 -40.42 -17.52
CA ALA A 24 4.04 -39.00 -17.44
C ALA A 24 2.71 -38.28 -17.25
N GLN A 25 2.48 -37.82 -16.03
CA GLN A 25 1.30 -37.09 -15.66
C GLN A 25 1.34 -35.82 -16.50
N ASP A 26 0.31 -35.55 -17.29
CA ASP A 26 0.24 -34.36 -18.14
C ASP A 26 0.34 -33.12 -17.22
N ALA A 27 1.50 -32.46 -17.26
CA ALA A 27 1.69 -31.22 -16.56
C ALA A 27 1.24 -30.04 -17.46
N TYR A 28 0.32 -29.26 -16.97
CA TYR A 28 -0.16 -28.04 -17.64
C TYR A 28 0.65 -26.86 -17.14
N VAL A 29 1.32 -26.12 -18.03
CA VAL A 29 2.22 -25.03 -17.65
C VAL A 29 1.74 -23.70 -18.21
N VAL A 30 1.76 -22.66 -17.40
CA VAL A 30 1.70 -21.26 -17.81
C VAL A 30 2.98 -20.56 -17.36
N ALA A 31 3.64 -19.85 -18.29
CA ALA A 31 4.88 -19.12 -18.05
C ALA A 31 4.61 -17.60 -18.03
N SER A 32 5.42 -16.86 -17.29
CA SER A 32 5.48 -15.39 -17.37
C SER A 32 5.77 -14.92 -18.80
N PRO A 33 5.47 -13.68 -19.16
CA PRO A 33 5.79 -13.12 -20.46
C PRO A 33 7.28 -13.21 -20.82
N ASP A 34 8.17 -13.02 -19.86
CA ASP A 34 9.63 -13.16 -20.02
C ASP A 34 10.12 -14.63 -19.99
N GLY A 35 9.25 -15.58 -19.59
CA GLY A 35 9.52 -17.03 -19.55
C GLY A 35 10.28 -17.53 -18.32
N ASN A 36 10.70 -16.66 -17.40
CA ASN A 36 11.56 -17.00 -16.27
C ASN A 36 10.78 -17.61 -15.09
N ILE A 37 9.50 -17.28 -14.94
CA ILE A 37 8.62 -17.78 -13.89
C ILE A 37 7.54 -18.66 -14.51
N GLN A 38 7.31 -19.83 -13.95
CA GLN A 38 6.31 -20.78 -14.47
C GLN A 38 5.45 -21.32 -13.34
N LEU A 39 4.16 -21.47 -13.57
CA LEU A 39 3.27 -22.24 -12.74
C LEU A 39 2.89 -23.52 -13.48
N SER A 40 3.31 -24.65 -12.94
CA SER A 40 3.00 -25.98 -13.44
C SER A 40 1.85 -26.58 -12.63
N VAL A 41 0.86 -27.12 -13.31
CA VAL A 41 -0.30 -27.78 -12.70
C VAL A 41 -0.27 -29.27 -13.01
N SER A 42 -0.27 -30.09 -11.98
CA SER A 42 -0.41 -31.55 -12.09
C SER A 42 -1.83 -31.96 -11.72
N ALA A 43 -2.46 -32.74 -12.63
CA ALA A 43 -3.81 -33.27 -12.46
C ALA A 43 -3.75 -34.79 -12.15
N GLY A 44 -3.16 -35.16 -11.01
CA GLY A 44 -3.01 -36.53 -10.53
C GLY A 44 -4.14 -36.99 -9.60
N GLU A 45 -3.76 -37.70 -8.53
CA GLU A 45 -4.71 -38.06 -7.46
C GLU A 45 -5.27 -36.79 -6.79
N GLN A 46 -4.47 -35.72 -6.77
CA GLN A 46 -4.83 -34.41 -6.27
C GLN A 46 -4.32 -33.32 -7.22
N LEU A 47 -5.12 -32.29 -7.44
CA LEU A 47 -4.72 -31.09 -8.16
C LEU A 47 -3.62 -30.39 -7.38
N THR A 48 -2.48 -30.16 -8.03
CA THR A 48 -1.29 -29.58 -7.38
C THR A 48 -0.69 -28.51 -8.28
N VAL A 49 -0.29 -27.39 -7.71
CA VAL A 49 0.45 -26.33 -8.40
C VAL A 49 1.89 -26.30 -7.90
N SER A 50 2.82 -26.07 -8.82
CA SER A 50 4.25 -25.93 -8.53
C SER A 50 4.79 -24.69 -9.18
N LEU A 51 5.51 -23.87 -8.42
CA LEU A 51 6.25 -22.71 -8.89
C LEU A 51 7.64 -23.14 -9.36
N LEU A 52 7.98 -22.78 -10.59
CA LEU A 52 9.33 -22.89 -11.11
C LEU A 52 9.89 -21.50 -11.40
N VAL A 53 11.13 -21.26 -11.00
CA VAL A 53 11.88 -20.04 -11.28
C VAL A 53 13.17 -20.45 -11.98
N ASP A 54 13.44 -19.90 -13.17
CA ASP A 54 14.59 -20.24 -14.02
C ASP A 54 14.71 -21.77 -14.31
N GLY A 55 13.56 -22.46 -14.34
CA GLY A 55 13.46 -23.90 -14.57
C GLY A 55 13.64 -24.78 -13.32
N GLU A 56 13.90 -24.21 -12.15
CA GLU A 56 14.01 -24.91 -10.88
C GLU A 56 12.70 -24.85 -10.11
N GLN A 57 12.16 -25.99 -9.67
CA GLN A 57 10.96 -26.07 -8.84
C GLN A 57 11.26 -25.68 -7.40
N LEU A 58 10.68 -24.59 -6.91
CA LEU A 58 10.98 -24.01 -5.61
C LEU A 58 9.85 -24.13 -4.59
N ALA A 59 8.60 -24.15 -5.03
CA ALA A 59 7.46 -24.30 -4.13
C ALA A 59 6.39 -25.19 -4.75
N THR A 60 5.64 -25.89 -3.91
CA THR A 60 4.52 -26.74 -4.33
C THR A 60 3.42 -26.68 -3.28
N THR A 61 2.16 -26.70 -3.74
CA THR A 61 0.99 -26.82 -2.86
C THR A 61 -0.15 -27.56 -3.57
N PRO A 62 -0.90 -28.44 -2.88
CA PRO A 62 -2.16 -28.94 -3.38
C PRO A 62 -3.21 -27.83 -3.45
N VAL A 63 -4.21 -27.99 -4.32
CA VAL A 63 -5.31 -27.05 -4.52
C VAL A 63 -6.63 -27.77 -4.48
N GLY A 64 -7.54 -27.32 -3.63
CA GLY A 64 -8.88 -27.89 -3.53
C GLY A 64 -9.79 -27.15 -2.58
N LEU A 65 -11.07 -27.51 -2.61
CA LEU A 65 -12.10 -27.03 -1.68
C LEU A 65 -12.84 -28.26 -1.12
N ASP A 66 -12.93 -28.35 0.18
CA ASP A 66 -13.81 -29.33 0.82
C ASP A 66 -15.23 -28.75 0.91
N ILE A 67 -16.12 -29.26 0.05
CA ILE A 67 -17.51 -28.84 -0.04
C ILE A 67 -18.38 -29.91 0.58
N ARG A 68 -19.10 -29.57 1.67
CA ARG A 68 -19.89 -30.52 2.47
C ARG A 68 -20.78 -31.46 1.65
N GLN A 69 -21.40 -30.93 0.60
CA GLN A 69 -22.35 -31.66 -0.24
C GLN A 69 -21.66 -32.47 -1.36
N TYR A 70 -20.41 -32.16 -1.69
CA TYR A 70 -19.72 -32.67 -2.89
C TYR A 70 -18.42 -33.41 -2.58
N GLY A 71 -17.86 -33.25 -1.35
CA GLY A 71 -16.53 -33.72 -1.01
C GLY A 71 -15.44 -32.77 -1.49
N VAL A 72 -14.20 -33.25 -1.58
CA VAL A 72 -13.05 -32.42 -1.93
C VAL A 72 -12.95 -32.23 -3.45
N VAL A 73 -13.29 -31.06 -3.93
CA VAL A 73 -13.01 -30.58 -5.30
C VAL A 73 -11.48 -30.45 -5.43
N GLY A 74 -10.93 -30.96 -6.53
CA GLY A 74 -9.48 -31.07 -6.73
C GLY A 74 -8.93 -32.48 -6.55
N ASN A 75 -9.69 -33.43 -5.97
CA ASN A 75 -9.32 -34.85 -5.93
C ASN A 75 -9.69 -35.55 -7.24
N ASN A 76 -8.78 -36.38 -7.76
CA ASN A 76 -8.92 -37.11 -9.01
C ASN A 76 -9.45 -36.21 -10.16
N PRO A 77 -8.80 -35.07 -10.42
CA PRO A 77 -9.29 -34.11 -11.38
C PRO A 77 -9.25 -34.66 -12.81
N VAL A 78 -10.29 -34.38 -13.59
CA VAL A 78 -10.34 -34.72 -15.02
C VAL A 78 -10.40 -33.42 -15.82
N VAL A 79 -9.31 -33.09 -16.50
CA VAL A 79 -9.22 -31.90 -17.33
C VAL A 79 -9.99 -32.16 -18.65
N SER A 80 -11.07 -31.43 -18.87
CA SER A 80 -11.90 -31.53 -20.07
C SER A 80 -11.41 -30.63 -21.20
N SER A 81 -10.89 -29.44 -20.86
CA SER A 81 -10.30 -28.50 -21.82
C SER A 81 -9.35 -27.52 -21.13
N VAL A 82 -8.51 -26.89 -21.92
CA VAL A 82 -7.54 -25.86 -21.48
C VAL A 82 -7.72 -24.62 -22.34
N GLU A 83 -7.95 -23.48 -21.70
CA GLU A 83 -7.95 -22.17 -22.36
C GLU A 83 -6.67 -21.42 -22.01
N ARG A 84 -6.17 -20.61 -22.96
CA ARG A 84 -4.99 -19.76 -22.74
C ARG A 84 -5.26 -18.37 -23.25
N ASN A 85 -4.80 -17.39 -22.50
CA ASN A 85 -4.95 -15.99 -22.81
C ASN A 85 -3.66 -15.23 -22.46
N HIS A 86 -3.48 -14.07 -23.08
CA HIS A 86 -2.44 -13.11 -22.74
C HIS A 86 -3.09 -11.75 -22.55
N VAL A 87 -2.74 -11.06 -21.48
CA VAL A 87 -3.25 -9.73 -21.16
C VAL A 87 -2.08 -8.79 -20.99
N GLU A 88 -2.14 -7.68 -21.70
CA GLU A 88 -1.21 -6.57 -21.59
C GLU A 88 -2.00 -5.27 -21.53
N GLY A 89 -1.72 -4.40 -20.55
CA GLY A 89 -2.46 -3.17 -20.39
C GLY A 89 -1.98 -2.31 -19.23
N GLU A 90 -2.78 -1.31 -18.91
CA GLU A 90 -2.50 -0.34 -17.87
C GLU A 90 -3.73 -0.17 -16.97
N ILE A 91 -3.56 -0.35 -15.68
CA ILE A 91 -4.59 -0.15 -14.67
C ILE A 91 -4.41 1.25 -14.11
N LYS A 92 -5.39 2.12 -14.30
CA LYS A 92 -5.37 3.47 -13.71
C LYS A 92 -5.57 3.39 -12.19
N VAL A 93 -4.73 4.09 -11.44
CA VAL A 93 -4.82 4.22 -9.99
C VAL A 93 -5.48 5.55 -9.66
N VAL A 94 -6.49 5.53 -8.78
CA VAL A 94 -7.21 6.75 -8.38
C VAL A 94 -6.37 7.58 -7.43
N ILE A 95 -5.80 6.95 -6.41
CA ILE A 95 -4.85 7.52 -5.45
C ILE A 95 -3.84 6.44 -5.08
N GLY A 96 -2.54 6.75 -5.06
CA GLY A 96 -1.51 5.76 -4.74
C GLY A 96 -0.08 6.24 -4.98
N GLU A 97 0.80 5.29 -5.09
CA GLU A 97 2.24 5.48 -5.24
C GLU A 97 2.68 5.71 -6.69
N ASN A 98 1.82 5.35 -7.64
CA ASN A 98 1.99 5.57 -9.07
C ASN A 98 0.62 5.90 -9.67
N PRO A 99 0.53 6.65 -10.78
CA PRO A 99 -0.75 7.01 -11.41
C PRO A 99 -1.38 5.84 -12.17
N SER A 100 -0.60 4.83 -12.49
CA SER A 100 -1.02 3.60 -13.14
C SER A 100 -0.11 2.44 -12.79
N VAL A 101 -0.64 1.23 -12.94
CA VAL A 101 0.06 -0.03 -12.75
C VAL A 101 0.05 -0.79 -14.08
N TYR A 102 1.24 -1.16 -14.57
CA TYR A 102 1.37 -1.97 -15.77
C TYR A 102 0.98 -3.41 -15.49
N GLU A 103 0.07 -3.94 -16.29
CA GLU A 103 -0.44 -5.30 -16.22
C GLU A 103 0.03 -6.08 -17.45
N ASN A 104 0.79 -7.15 -17.22
CA ASN A 104 1.29 -8.04 -18.28
C ASN A 104 1.39 -9.47 -17.73
N TYR A 105 0.54 -10.37 -18.22
CA TYR A 105 0.54 -11.76 -17.77
C TYR A 105 -0.01 -12.73 -18.82
N ASN A 106 0.40 -13.99 -18.70
CA ASN A 106 -0.24 -15.11 -19.37
C ASN A 106 -1.20 -15.81 -18.39
N GLU A 107 -2.37 -16.20 -18.91
CA GLU A 107 -3.41 -16.90 -18.17
C GLU A 107 -3.67 -18.28 -18.79
N MET A 108 -3.90 -19.26 -17.93
CA MET A 108 -4.33 -20.60 -18.30
C MET A 108 -5.52 -20.99 -17.41
N THR A 109 -6.63 -21.39 -18.03
CA THR A 109 -7.80 -21.94 -17.36
C THR A 109 -7.92 -23.42 -17.69
N LEU A 110 -7.90 -24.25 -16.64
CA LEU A 110 -8.21 -25.67 -16.73
C LEU A 110 -9.67 -25.88 -16.36
N HIS A 111 -10.48 -26.42 -17.29
CA HIS A 111 -11.88 -26.77 -17.04
C HIS A 111 -11.96 -28.22 -16.54
N LEU A 112 -12.60 -28.42 -15.39
CA LEU A 112 -12.60 -29.67 -14.61
C LEU A 112 -14.03 -30.11 -14.24
N GLY A 113 -14.96 -30.00 -15.19
CA GLY A 113 -16.38 -30.29 -14.95
C GLY A 113 -17.09 -29.12 -14.24
N ASP A 114 -17.57 -29.33 -13.01
CA ASP A 114 -18.29 -28.31 -12.27
C ASP A 114 -17.38 -27.25 -11.61
N TYR A 115 -16.09 -27.24 -11.92
CA TYR A 115 -15.15 -26.24 -11.46
C TYR A 115 -14.02 -26.01 -12.48
N SER A 116 -13.32 -24.92 -12.31
CA SER A 116 -12.14 -24.54 -13.09
C SER A 116 -11.02 -24.08 -12.18
N LEU A 117 -9.77 -24.28 -12.62
CA LEU A 117 -8.60 -23.67 -12.02
C LEU A 117 -8.07 -22.60 -12.98
N VAL A 118 -8.08 -21.35 -12.55
CA VAL A 118 -7.52 -20.22 -13.29
C VAL A 118 -6.13 -19.92 -12.74
N CYS A 119 -5.11 -19.91 -13.60
CA CYS A 119 -3.71 -19.68 -13.29
C CYS A 119 -3.18 -18.49 -14.05
N ARG A 120 -2.45 -17.59 -13.40
CA ARG A 120 -1.75 -16.46 -14.02
C ARG A 120 -0.27 -16.50 -13.71
N ALA A 121 0.55 -16.14 -14.69
CA ALA A 121 1.99 -15.95 -14.51
C ALA A 121 2.38 -14.55 -15.01
N TYR A 122 2.97 -13.78 -14.10
CA TYR A 122 3.53 -12.44 -14.26
C TYR A 122 5.05 -12.52 -14.19
N ASP A 123 5.77 -11.50 -14.66
CA ASP A 123 7.23 -11.43 -14.52
C ASP A 123 7.69 -11.24 -13.06
N GLU A 124 6.76 -10.85 -12.15
CA GLU A 124 6.98 -10.71 -10.72
C GLU A 124 6.32 -11.80 -9.85
N GLY A 125 5.71 -12.83 -10.45
CA GLY A 125 5.12 -13.91 -9.66
C GLY A 125 3.99 -14.67 -10.33
N VAL A 126 3.33 -15.53 -9.57
CA VAL A 126 2.23 -16.37 -10.03
C VAL A 126 1.02 -16.26 -9.11
N ALA A 127 -0.17 -16.52 -9.67
CA ALA A 127 -1.39 -16.63 -8.90
C ALA A 127 -2.32 -17.70 -9.46
N TRP A 128 -3.16 -18.26 -8.59
CA TRP A 128 -4.21 -19.22 -8.98
C TRP A 128 -5.45 -19.02 -8.12
N ARG A 129 -6.61 -19.37 -8.68
CA ARG A 129 -7.87 -19.46 -7.95
C ARG A 129 -8.76 -20.56 -8.50
N LEU A 130 -9.59 -21.11 -7.67
CA LEU A 130 -10.71 -21.97 -8.09
C LEU A 130 -11.92 -21.10 -8.47
N SER A 131 -12.68 -21.62 -9.44
CA SER A 131 -14.00 -21.10 -9.81
C SER A 131 -14.95 -22.28 -9.87
N THR A 132 -16.07 -22.22 -9.17
CA THR A 132 -17.06 -23.31 -9.14
C THR A 132 -18.30 -22.93 -9.93
N HIS A 133 -18.98 -23.96 -10.50
CA HIS A 133 -20.18 -23.85 -11.33
C HIS A 133 -21.27 -24.79 -10.80
N ILE A 134 -21.46 -24.82 -9.51
CA ILE A 134 -22.39 -25.70 -8.79
C ILE A 134 -23.71 -24.95 -8.57
N ASP A 135 -24.82 -25.61 -8.81
CA ASP A 135 -26.14 -25.01 -8.59
C ASP A 135 -26.48 -24.87 -7.11
N GLY A 136 -27.08 -23.73 -6.77
CA GLY A 136 -27.60 -23.44 -5.41
C GLY A 136 -26.53 -23.02 -4.41
N ASP A 137 -26.86 -23.07 -3.12
CA ASP A 137 -25.98 -22.72 -2.01
C ASP A 137 -25.12 -23.91 -1.60
N ILE A 138 -23.87 -23.65 -1.29
CA ILE A 138 -22.88 -24.62 -0.82
C ILE A 138 -22.24 -24.19 0.49
N ILE A 139 -21.69 -25.17 1.20
CA ILE A 139 -20.94 -24.97 2.44
C ILE A 139 -19.51 -25.44 2.21
N ILE A 140 -18.55 -24.52 2.36
CA ILE A 140 -17.12 -24.80 2.30
C ILE A 140 -16.64 -25.13 3.71
N THR A 141 -16.20 -26.36 3.92
CA THR A 141 -15.70 -26.80 5.23
C THR A 141 -14.25 -26.44 5.44
N ASP A 142 -13.42 -26.50 4.38
CA ASP A 142 -12.02 -26.09 4.40
C ASP A 142 -11.49 -25.89 2.97
N GLU A 143 -10.29 -25.29 2.82
CA GLU A 143 -9.50 -25.31 1.58
C GLU A 143 -8.30 -26.27 1.74
N VAL A 144 -7.83 -26.81 0.62
CA VAL A 144 -6.65 -27.68 0.58
C VAL A 144 -5.46 -26.84 0.15
N VAL A 145 -4.63 -26.45 1.11
CA VAL A 145 -3.38 -25.70 0.92
C VAL A 145 -2.33 -26.24 1.88
N ASP A 146 -1.17 -26.62 1.34
CA ASP A 146 -0.04 -27.13 2.13
C ASP A 146 1.27 -26.82 1.38
N PHE A 147 1.88 -25.69 1.69
CA PHE A 147 3.10 -25.25 1.02
C PHE A 147 4.32 -26.03 1.47
N THR A 148 5.03 -26.58 0.48
CA THR A 148 6.36 -27.15 0.63
C THR A 148 7.36 -26.36 -0.22
N PHE A 149 8.59 -26.22 0.27
CA PHE A 149 9.64 -25.45 -0.39
C PHE A 149 10.86 -26.34 -0.66
N ALA A 150 11.49 -26.19 -1.83
CA ALA A 150 12.76 -26.83 -2.13
C ALA A 150 13.86 -26.32 -1.17
N GLY A 151 14.77 -27.20 -0.76
CA GLY A 151 15.79 -26.83 0.21
C GLY A 151 15.21 -26.50 1.59
N ASN A 152 15.79 -25.51 2.24
CA ASN A 152 15.37 -25.11 3.58
C ASN A 152 15.52 -23.59 3.75
N PRO A 153 14.69 -22.77 3.04
CA PRO A 153 14.82 -21.32 3.04
C PRO A 153 14.50 -20.71 4.41
N ALA A 154 15.12 -19.57 4.71
CA ALA A 154 14.78 -18.74 5.86
C ALA A 154 13.36 -18.17 5.71
N VAL A 155 12.74 -17.78 6.81
CA VAL A 155 11.34 -17.31 6.83
C VAL A 155 11.21 -16.03 7.63
N TRP A 156 10.50 -15.06 7.06
CA TRP A 156 9.97 -13.92 7.78
C TRP A 156 8.50 -14.20 8.14
N PHE A 157 8.25 -14.45 9.40
CA PHE A 157 7.02 -15.02 9.95
C PHE A 157 6.36 -14.02 10.90
N SER A 158 5.14 -13.59 10.61
CA SER A 158 4.38 -12.69 11.48
C SER A 158 3.46 -13.53 12.37
N GLU A 159 3.90 -13.79 13.59
CA GLU A 159 3.19 -14.67 14.51
C GLU A 159 1.86 -14.08 14.94
N ALA A 160 0.78 -14.83 14.69
CA ALA A 160 -0.55 -14.54 15.17
C ALA A 160 -0.94 -15.56 16.27
N PRO A 161 -1.59 -15.13 17.36
CA PRO A 161 -1.99 -16.03 18.44
C PRO A 161 -3.06 -17.05 17.98
N GLU A 162 -3.89 -16.66 17.03
CA GLU A 162 -4.95 -17.48 16.44
C GLU A 162 -5.48 -16.83 15.15
N THR A 163 -6.48 -17.44 14.52
CA THR A 163 -7.14 -16.91 13.31
C THR A 163 -8.09 -15.73 13.58
N MET A 164 -7.79 -14.91 14.55
CA MET A 164 -8.46 -13.64 14.86
C MET A 164 -7.44 -12.69 15.46
N SER A 165 -7.21 -11.57 14.80
CA SER A 165 -6.19 -10.60 15.19
C SER A 165 -6.52 -9.22 14.61
N GLN A 166 -5.92 -8.20 15.20
CA GLN A 166 -5.91 -6.85 14.62
C GLN A 166 -4.84 -6.67 13.56
N TRP A 167 -4.05 -7.71 13.26
CA TRP A 167 -2.91 -7.71 12.33
C TRP A 167 -1.82 -6.69 12.67
N GLU A 168 -1.77 -6.23 13.90
CA GLU A 168 -0.73 -5.36 14.46
C GLU A 168 0.42 -6.22 15.00
N LEU A 169 1.12 -6.90 14.11
CA LEU A 169 2.07 -7.95 14.44
C LEU A 169 3.48 -7.60 13.97
N SER A 170 4.48 -8.01 14.76
CA SER A 170 5.89 -7.97 14.35
C SER A 170 6.26 -9.16 13.47
N TYR A 171 7.45 -9.09 12.87
CA TYR A 171 8.01 -10.18 12.08
C TYR A 171 9.18 -10.82 12.83
N GLU A 172 9.10 -12.15 12.95
CA GLU A 172 10.21 -12.97 13.46
C GLU A 172 10.92 -13.66 12.29
N LYS A 173 12.24 -13.64 12.31
CA LYS A 173 13.05 -14.35 11.31
C LYS A 173 13.46 -15.72 11.84
N TYR A 174 13.02 -16.77 11.15
CA TYR A 174 13.46 -18.15 11.39
C TYR A 174 14.49 -18.54 10.33
N GLU A 175 15.53 -19.29 10.73
CA GLU A 175 16.58 -19.74 9.81
C GLU A 175 16.07 -20.71 8.74
N SER A 176 14.90 -21.31 8.95
CA SER A 176 14.25 -22.21 8.00
C SER A 176 12.79 -22.45 8.33
N VAL A 177 12.00 -22.89 7.35
CA VAL A 177 10.60 -23.30 7.58
C VAL A 177 10.52 -24.42 8.63
N ALA A 178 11.44 -25.37 8.61
CA ALA A 178 11.47 -26.48 9.56
C ALA A 178 11.88 -26.07 10.99
N SER A 179 12.47 -24.88 11.19
CA SER A 179 12.83 -24.37 12.51
C SER A 179 11.69 -23.61 13.21
N ILE A 180 10.59 -23.34 12.52
CA ILE A 180 9.42 -22.72 13.12
C ILE A 180 8.77 -23.71 14.11
N PRO A 181 8.50 -23.32 15.37
CA PRO A 181 7.77 -24.17 16.31
C PRO A 181 6.44 -24.64 15.73
N ASN A 182 6.16 -25.97 15.88
CA ASN A 182 4.94 -26.56 15.33
C ASN A 182 3.66 -25.93 15.89
N GLY A 183 2.74 -25.60 15.01
CA GLY A 183 1.41 -25.10 15.36
C GLY A 183 1.28 -23.58 15.47
N LEU A 184 2.35 -22.82 15.22
CA LEU A 184 2.28 -21.37 15.15
C LEU A 184 1.55 -20.91 13.88
N PHE A 185 0.82 -19.81 13.99
CA PHE A 185 0.13 -19.18 12.88
C PHE A 185 0.88 -17.95 12.41
N SER A 186 0.97 -17.76 11.10
CA SER A 186 1.39 -16.51 10.47
C SER A 186 0.27 -15.91 9.65
N VAL A 187 0.21 -14.60 9.64
CA VAL A 187 -0.55 -13.86 8.61
C VAL A 187 0.27 -13.85 7.30
N ASN A 188 -0.39 -13.57 6.18
CA ASN A 188 0.28 -13.22 4.93
C ASN A 188 0.06 -11.73 4.61
N PRO A 189 0.91 -11.06 3.81
CA PRO A 189 2.09 -11.59 3.09
C PRO A 189 3.18 -12.14 4.01
N MET A 190 3.71 -13.32 3.66
CA MET A 190 4.78 -14.00 4.39
C MET A 190 5.87 -14.44 3.39
N MET A 191 7.13 -14.16 3.68
CA MET A 191 8.24 -14.44 2.77
C MET A 191 9.11 -15.60 3.27
N VAL A 192 9.44 -16.53 2.36
CA VAL A 192 10.58 -17.40 2.48
C VAL A 192 11.72 -16.88 1.61
N LYS A 193 12.97 -16.97 2.08
CA LYS A 193 14.14 -16.38 1.42
C LYS A 193 15.29 -17.37 1.33
N TYR A 194 15.81 -17.54 0.13
CA TYR A 194 17.03 -18.30 -0.14
C TYR A 194 18.23 -17.36 0.05
N GLU A 195 18.85 -17.39 1.21
CA GLU A 195 19.88 -16.43 1.62
C GLU A 195 21.13 -16.44 0.72
N ASP A 196 21.46 -17.57 0.11
CA ASP A 196 22.61 -17.74 -0.78
C ASP A 196 22.43 -17.06 -2.15
N THR A 197 21.20 -16.92 -2.61
CA THR A 197 20.86 -16.28 -3.91
C THR A 197 20.20 -14.92 -3.75
N GLY A 198 19.65 -14.63 -2.56
CA GLY A 198 18.82 -13.46 -2.30
C GLY A 198 17.37 -13.59 -2.80
N LEU A 199 17.01 -14.74 -3.41
CA LEU A 199 15.69 -14.98 -3.96
C LEU A 199 14.64 -15.09 -2.85
N GLY A 200 13.58 -14.28 -2.94
CA GLY A 200 12.41 -14.29 -2.08
C GLY A 200 11.17 -14.87 -2.76
N LEU A 201 10.41 -15.69 -2.03
CA LEU A 201 9.08 -16.15 -2.41
C LEU A 201 8.09 -15.66 -1.37
N THR A 202 7.24 -14.69 -1.74
CA THR A 202 6.26 -14.13 -0.80
C THR A 202 4.88 -14.68 -1.09
N ILE A 203 4.32 -15.43 -0.14
CA ILE A 203 2.95 -15.96 -0.22
C ILE A 203 1.97 -14.83 0.02
N ILE A 204 1.00 -14.70 -0.89
CA ILE A 204 -0.02 -13.65 -0.89
C ILE A 204 -1.42 -14.22 -1.15
N GLU A 205 -2.42 -13.39 -0.86
CA GLU A 205 -3.79 -13.58 -1.32
C GLU A 205 -4.38 -12.24 -1.79
N SER A 206 -5.38 -12.30 -2.66
CA SER A 206 -6.07 -11.11 -3.17
C SER A 206 -7.54 -11.38 -3.48
N ASP A 207 -8.32 -10.32 -3.68
CA ASP A 207 -9.74 -10.35 -4.07
C ASP A 207 -10.65 -11.02 -3.02
N ILE A 208 -10.43 -10.73 -1.74
CA ILE A 208 -11.28 -11.21 -0.65
C ILE A 208 -12.40 -10.19 -0.40
N GLU A 209 -13.63 -10.54 -0.72
CA GLU A 209 -14.80 -9.67 -0.54
C GLU A 209 -15.82 -10.22 0.47
N ASP A 210 -16.04 -11.53 0.48
CA ASP A 210 -17.03 -12.24 1.32
C ASP A 210 -16.56 -13.65 1.69
N TYR A 211 -15.27 -13.80 1.96
CA TYR A 211 -14.64 -15.07 2.25
C TYR A 211 -13.57 -14.87 3.34
N PRO A 212 -13.30 -15.84 4.22
CA PRO A 212 -12.31 -15.65 5.28
C PRO A 212 -10.88 -15.55 4.73
N GLY A 213 -10.05 -14.77 5.40
CA GLY A 213 -8.62 -14.64 5.07
C GLY A 213 -7.82 -15.90 5.42
N MET A 214 -6.77 -16.18 4.63
CA MET A 214 -5.86 -17.31 4.86
C MET A 214 -4.80 -16.94 5.90
N PHE A 215 -4.61 -17.82 6.87
CA PHE A 215 -3.43 -17.92 7.72
C PHE A 215 -2.58 -19.10 7.28
N LEU A 216 -1.31 -19.10 7.65
CA LEU A 216 -0.40 -20.19 7.41
C LEU A 216 0.02 -20.77 8.77
N ARG A 217 -0.21 -22.07 8.96
CA ARG A 217 0.13 -22.78 10.18
C ARG A 217 1.37 -23.65 9.93
N SER A 218 2.39 -23.50 10.77
CA SER A 218 3.57 -24.34 10.75
C SER A 218 3.24 -25.78 11.18
N THR A 219 3.88 -26.74 10.54
CA THR A 219 3.73 -28.17 10.82
C THR A 219 5.05 -28.79 11.28
N ALA A 220 4.99 -29.97 11.93
CA ALA A 220 6.18 -30.62 12.49
C ALA A 220 7.16 -31.16 11.42
N ASP A 221 6.69 -31.32 10.19
CA ASP A 221 7.46 -31.78 9.02
C ASP A 221 7.99 -30.64 8.14
N GLY A 222 7.82 -29.38 8.60
CA GLY A 222 8.38 -28.21 7.92
C GLY A 222 7.52 -27.69 6.75
N HIS A 223 6.22 -27.94 6.77
CA HIS A 223 5.27 -27.38 5.82
C HIS A 223 4.54 -26.17 6.40
N LEU A 224 3.86 -25.42 5.54
CA LEU A 224 2.96 -24.32 5.92
C LEU A 224 1.54 -24.63 5.44
N HIS A 225 0.71 -25.05 6.38
CA HIS A 225 -0.65 -25.48 6.12
C HIS A 225 -1.61 -24.28 6.16
N GLY A 226 -2.49 -24.14 5.16
CA GLY A 226 -3.52 -23.11 5.13
C GLY A 226 -4.53 -23.26 6.25
N LYS A 227 -4.96 -22.17 6.87
CA LYS A 227 -5.95 -22.15 7.93
C LYS A 227 -6.83 -20.91 7.82
N TRP A 228 -8.13 -21.09 8.04
CA TRP A 228 -9.14 -20.04 7.95
C TRP A 228 -9.98 -19.99 9.22
N ALA A 229 -10.47 -18.80 9.56
CA ALA A 229 -11.45 -18.63 10.63
C ALA A 229 -12.77 -19.32 10.25
N GLN A 230 -13.25 -20.18 11.11
CA GLN A 230 -14.56 -20.84 10.93
C GLN A 230 -15.71 -19.82 11.04
N TYR A 231 -16.80 -20.09 10.33
CA TYR A 231 -17.99 -19.24 10.29
C TYR A 231 -18.59 -19.07 11.68
N PRO A 232 -18.89 -17.86 12.14
CA PRO A 232 -19.49 -17.60 13.45
C PRO A 232 -20.87 -18.21 13.60
N ASN A 233 -21.09 -18.93 14.71
CA ASN A 233 -22.41 -19.43 15.11
C ASN A 233 -23.07 -18.50 16.14
N SER A 234 -22.30 -18.01 17.12
CA SER A 234 -22.79 -17.08 18.14
C SER A 234 -21.79 -15.96 18.34
N ILE A 235 -22.27 -14.73 18.25
CA ILE A 235 -21.50 -13.50 18.40
C ILE A 235 -22.10 -12.69 19.54
N GLN A 236 -21.25 -12.15 20.41
CA GLN A 236 -21.60 -11.25 21.48
C GLN A 236 -20.78 -9.97 21.38
N ASN A 237 -21.39 -8.81 21.54
CA ASN A 237 -20.66 -7.55 21.67
C ASN A 237 -19.86 -7.57 22.99
N SER A 238 -18.60 -7.24 22.89
CA SER A 238 -17.72 -7.04 24.05
C SER A 238 -18.13 -5.77 24.80
N SER A 239 -18.02 -5.79 26.13
CA SER A 239 -18.12 -4.58 26.93
C SER A 239 -16.82 -3.75 26.94
N ILE A 240 -15.75 -4.32 26.40
CA ILE A 240 -14.43 -3.68 26.23
C ILE A 240 -14.28 -3.34 24.77
N TYR A 241 -14.03 -2.09 24.44
CA TYR A 241 -13.77 -1.58 23.09
C TYR A 241 -14.90 -1.84 22.07
N ASP A 242 -16.12 -2.14 22.51
CA ASP A 242 -17.27 -2.42 21.67
C ASP A 242 -17.01 -3.39 20.48
N SER A 243 -16.00 -4.27 20.63
CA SER A 243 -15.69 -5.30 19.65
C SER A 243 -16.62 -6.51 19.76
N GLN A 244 -16.64 -7.33 18.72
CA GLN A 244 -17.46 -8.55 18.71
C GLN A 244 -16.63 -9.78 19.11
N ALA A 245 -17.04 -10.46 20.20
CA ALA A 245 -16.50 -11.76 20.55
C ALA A 245 -17.28 -12.88 19.85
N VAL A 246 -16.61 -13.79 19.17
CA VAL A 246 -17.18 -14.99 18.62
C VAL A 246 -17.18 -16.09 19.69
N LEU A 247 -18.36 -16.39 20.27
CA LEU A 247 -18.49 -17.34 21.37
C LEU A 247 -18.47 -18.80 20.90
N SER A 248 -18.96 -19.05 19.68
CA SER A 248 -18.91 -20.37 19.07
C SER A 248 -18.90 -20.25 17.55
N ARG A 249 -18.35 -21.27 16.88
CA ARG A 249 -18.24 -21.35 15.43
C ARG A 249 -18.86 -22.63 14.91
N TYR A 250 -19.31 -22.59 13.67
CA TYR A 250 -19.68 -23.79 12.93
C TYR A 250 -18.42 -24.56 12.52
N ASP A 251 -18.63 -25.77 12.02
CA ASP A 251 -17.61 -26.67 11.49
C ASP A 251 -17.31 -26.42 9.99
N TYR A 252 -17.46 -25.18 9.53
CA TYR A 252 -17.20 -24.74 8.16
C TYR A 252 -16.66 -23.30 8.14
N ILE A 253 -15.98 -22.93 7.05
CA ILE A 253 -15.34 -21.63 6.90
C ILE A 253 -16.23 -20.62 6.14
N ALA A 254 -17.04 -21.10 5.18
CA ALA A 254 -17.92 -20.23 4.41
C ALA A 254 -19.23 -20.92 4.01
N ARG A 255 -20.29 -20.11 3.88
CA ARG A 255 -21.56 -20.45 3.24
C ARG A 255 -21.78 -19.49 2.09
N THR A 256 -21.94 -20.01 0.86
CA THR A 256 -21.95 -19.16 -0.33
C THR A 256 -22.75 -19.80 -1.47
N VAL A 257 -22.95 -19.04 -2.56
CA VAL A 257 -23.49 -19.57 -3.81
C VAL A 257 -22.49 -20.51 -4.46
N GLY A 258 -22.99 -21.57 -5.11
CA GLY A 258 -22.13 -22.59 -5.71
C GLY A 258 -21.47 -22.17 -7.02
N THR A 259 -21.98 -21.13 -7.69
CA THR A 259 -21.36 -20.55 -8.88
C THR A 259 -20.66 -19.25 -8.51
N ARG A 260 -19.33 -19.32 -8.34
CA ARG A 260 -18.50 -18.17 -7.95
C ARG A 260 -17.01 -18.38 -8.20
N ASP A 261 -16.29 -17.28 -8.23
CA ASP A 261 -14.82 -17.25 -8.10
C ASP A 261 -14.43 -17.16 -6.62
N TYR A 262 -13.34 -17.87 -6.26
CA TYR A 262 -12.72 -17.79 -4.93
C TYR A 262 -11.56 -16.79 -4.93
N PRO A 263 -11.08 -16.37 -3.76
CA PRO A 263 -9.92 -15.49 -3.67
C PRO A 263 -8.70 -16.06 -4.41
N TRP A 264 -7.86 -15.16 -4.92
CA TRP A 264 -6.56 -15.53 -5.45
C TRP A 264 -5.61 -15.97 -4.34
N ARG A 265 -4.90 -17.05 -4.59
CA ARG A 265 -3.68 -17.45 -3.88
C ARG A 265 -2.52 -17.18 -4.82
N GLY A 266 -1.39 -16.68 -4.30
CA GLY A 266 -0.26 -16.35 -5.16
C GLY A 266 1.06 -16.35 -4.45
N ILE A 267 2.13 -16.28 -5.24
CA ILE A 267 3.51 -16.15 -4.77
C ILE A 267 4.18 -15.05 -5.60
N ILE A 268 4.61 -13.99 -4.94
CA ILE A 268 5.52 -13.00 -5.52
C ILE A 268 6.92 -13.61 -5.52
N VAL A 269 7.62 -13.46 -6.63
CA VAL A 269 9.02 -13.84 -6.80
C VAL A 269 9.86 -12.58 -6.85
N SER A 270 10.78 -12.40 -5.92
CA SER A 270 11.68 -11.24 -5.88
C SER A 270 13.15 -11.70 -5.93
N ARG A 271 13.94 -11.12 -6.85
CA ARG A 271 15.37 -11.42 -7.00
C ARG A 271 16.22 -10.78 -5.91
N ASN A 272 15.67 -9.75 -5.28
CA ASN A 272 16.21 -9.04 -4.13
C ASN A 272 15.07 -8.36 -3.39
N ASP A 273 15.32 -7.90 -2.16
CA ASP A 273 14.27 -7.33 -1.32
C ASP A 273 13.69 -6.01 -1.89
N VAL A 274 14.49 -5.24 -2.64
CA VAL A 274 14.06 -3.94 -3.21
C VAL A 274 12.86 -4.08 -4.14
N GLU A 275 12.74 -5.20 -4.86
CA GLU A 275 11.63 -5.47 -5.78
C GLU A 275 10.27 -5.59 -5.06
N LEU A 276 10.26 -5.86 -3.75
CA LEU A 276 9.03 -5.89 -2.95
C LEU A 276 8.49 -4.49 -2.64
N LEU A 277 9.34 -3.46 -2.59
CA LEU A 277 8.97 -2.10 -2.17
C LEU A 277 8.08 -1.35 -3.19
N ASN A 278 7.92 -1.86 -4.40
CA ASN A 278 7.05 -1.31 -5.44
C ASN A 278 6.39 -2.44 -6.24
N ASN A 279 5.93 -3.50 -5.55
CA ASN A 279 5.26 -4.64 -6.18
C ASN A 279 3.75 -4.50 -6.06
N ASP A 280 3.06 -4.58 -7.18
CA ASP A 280 1.63 -4.34 -7.30
C ASP A 280 0.80 -5.63 -7.52
N LEU A 281 1.34 -6.84 -7.32
CA LEU A 281 0.66 -8.08 -7.69
C LEU A 281 -0.69 -8.26 -6.98
N ILE A 282 -0.78 -7.94 -5.68
CA ILE A 282 -2.04 -7.98 -4.93
C ILE A 282 -3.08 -7.03 -5.54
N TYR A 283 -2.64 -5.82 -5.92
CA TYR A 283 -3.50 -4.83 -6.58
C TYR A 283 -3.96 -5.29 -7.96
N LYS A 284 -3.06 -5.87 -8.79
CA LYS A 284 -3.36 -6.41 -10.13
C LYS A 284 -4.38 -7.54 -10.08
N LEU A 285 -4.35 -8.39 -9.06
CA LEU A 285 -5.25 -9.52 -8.88
C LEU A 285 -6.65 -9.13 -8.38
N ALA A 286 -6.80 -7.99 -7.72
CA ALA A 286 -8.08 -7.52 -7.21
C ALA A 286 -9.04 -7.13 -8.34
N LYS A 287 -10.34 -7.14 -8.04
CA LYS A 287 -11.38 -6.74 -9.01
C LYS A 287 -11.22 -5.30 -9.47
N PRO A 288 -11.61 -5.00 -10.71
CA PRO A 288 -11.62 -3.65 -11.23
C PRO A 288 -12.46 -2.69 -10.37
N GLN A 289 -12.09 -1.42 -10.44
CA GLN A 289 -12.78 -0.31 -9.77
C GLN A 289 -14.26 -0.24 -10.16
N LYS A 290 -15.15 -0.13 -9.16
CA LYS A 290 -16.62 -0.15 -9.31
C LYS A 290 -17.29 1.22 -9.28
N LEU A 291 -16.59 2.29 -8.85
CA LEU A 291 -17.20 3.60 -8.66
C LEU A 291 -17.29 4.35 -10.00
N ALA A 292 -18.46 4.86 -10.35
CA ALA A 292 -18.66 5.65 -11.57
C ALA A 292 -18.01 7.04 -11.50
N ASP A 293 -17.90 7.63 -10.30
CA ASP A 293 -17.26 8.91 -10.06
C ASP A 293 -16.29 8.79 -8.89
N THR A 294 -15.03 9.09 -9.14
CA THR A 294 -13.94 9.11 -8.15
C THR A 294 -13.37 10.50 -7.92
N SER A 295 -13.93 11.54 -8.56
CA SER A 295 -13.41 12.90 -8.52
C SER A 295 -13.43 13.54 -7.12
N TRP A 296 -14.26 13.04 -6.23
CA TRP A 296 -14.40 13.49 -4.85
C TRP A 296 -13.38 12.83 -3.89
N ILE A 297 -12.73 11.74 -4.32
CA ILE A 297 -11.73 11.01 -3.53
C ILE A 297 -10.43 11.82 -3.56
N LYS A 298 -9.98 12.27 -2.40
CA LYS A 298 -8.80 13.11 -2.25
C LYS A 298 -7.89 12.53 -1.18
N ALA A 299 -6.65 12.27 -1.54
CA ALA A 299 -5.59 11.99 -0.59
C ALA A 299 -5.18 13.27 0.14
N GLY A 300 -4.44 13.17 1.23
CA GLY A 300 -3.93 14.33 1.96
C GLY A 300 -3.34 13.97 3.31
N LYS A 301 -2.93 14.98 4.06
CA LYS A 301 -2.42 14.84 5.42
C LYS A 301 -3.50 15.21 6.43
N THR A 302 -3.44 14.58 7.60
CA THR A 302 -4.38 14.81 8.70
C THR A 302 -3.67 15.13 9.99
N GLY A 303 -4.16 16.14 10.72
CA GLY A 303 -3.86 16.27 12.15
C GLY A 303 -4.53 15.15 12.93
N PHE A 304 -3.94 14.73 14.04
CA PHE A 304 -4.39 13.57 14.80
C PHE A 304 -4.16 13.75 16.31
N ASP A 305 -5.24 13.89 17.06
CA ASP A 305 -5.18 14.25 18.48
C ASP A 305 -4.98 13.05 19.42
N TRP A 306 -5.34 11.85 19.01
CA TRP A 306 -5.40 10.68 19.88
C TRP A 306 -4.00 10.24 20.38
N LEU A 307 -2.98 10.23 19.50
CA LEU A 307 -1.66 9.72 19.88
C LEU A 307 -1.02 10.50 21.04
N VAL A 308 -1.33 11.79 21.13
CA VAL A 308 -0.88 12.67 22.21
C VAL A 308 -1.95 12.93 23.28
N ASP A 309 -3.05 12.15 23.27
CA ASP A 309 -4.20 12.32 24.16
C ASP A 309 -4.74 13.77 24.19
N GLY A 310 -4.72 14.45 23.04
CA GLY A 310 -5.18 15.84 22.90
C GLY A 310 -4.34 16.87 23.63
N VAL A 311 -3.14 16.53 24.13
CA VAL A 311 -2.29 17.44 24.92
C VAL A 311 -1.84 18.65 24.10
N LEU A 312 -2.11 19.84 24.63
CA LEU A 312 -1.68 21.14 24.14
C LEU A 312 -0.95 21.91 25.25
N GLU A 313 0.33 21.60 25.46
CA GLU A 313 1.10 22.16 26.57
C GLU A 313 1.12 23.69 26.57
N GLY A 314 0.68 24.31 27.69
CA GLY A 314 0.66 25.76 27.84
C GLY A 314 -0.48 26.50 27.16
N VAL A 315 -1.43 25.79 26.59
CA VAL A 315 -2.66 26.39 25.98
C VAL A 315 -3.77 26.38 26.99
N ASP A 316 -4.45 27.53 27.18
CA ASP A 316 -5.50 27.73 28.18
C ASP A 316 -6.88 27.28 27.68
N ILE A 317 -6.97 25.99 27.35
CA ILE A 317 -8.22 25.26 27.04
C ILE A 317 -8.14 23.88 27.69
N PRO A 318 -9.27 23.22 28.02
CA PRO A 318 -9.25 21.85 28.49
C PRO A 318 -8.56 20.94 27.46
N ASN A 319 -7.47 20.26 27.87
CA ASN A 319 -6.69 19.38 27.01
C ASN A 319 -5.94 18.33 27.82
N GLY A 320 -5.67 17.17 27.24
CA GLY A 320 -4.97 16.07 27.90
C GLY A 320 -5.83 14.81 28.09
N PRO A 321 -5.26 13.75 28.72
CA PRO A 321 -5.89 12.43 28.77
C PRO A 321 -7.19 12.38 29.60
N ASP A 322 -7.28 13.20 30.64
CA ASP A 322 -8.42 13.21 31.55
C ASP A 322 -9.47 14.28 31.21
N GLU A 323 -9.24 15.07 30.16
CA GLU A 323 -10.11 16.16 29.75
C GLU A 323 -11.02 15.76 28.58
N PRO A 324 -12.26 16.30 28.52
CA PRO A 324 -13.16 16.00 27.42
C PRO A 324 -12.64 16.60 26.10
N ARG A 325 -12.96 15.93 24.99
CA ARG A 325 -12.71 16.42 23.64
C ARG A 325 -13.73 17.51 23.30
N THR A 326 -13.37 18.78 23.49
CA THR A 326 -14.27 19.90 23.29
C THR A 326 -14.23 20.45 21.86
N LEU A 327 -15.25 21.18 21.47
CA LEU A 327 -15.27 21.93 20.20
C LEU A 327 -14.07 22.91 20.12
N GLU A 328 -13.69 23.55 21.22
CA GLU A 328 -12.59 24.50 21.28
C GLU A 328 -11.25 23.81 21.04
N LEU A 329 -11.05 22.62 21.62
CA LEU A 329 -9.88 21.78 21.36
C LEU A 329 -9.75 21.48 19.85
N TYR A 330 -10.83 21.00 19.23
CA TYR A 330 -10.79 20.65 17.81
C TYR A 330 -10.67 21.87 16.89
N LYS A 331 -11.23 23.03 17.24
CA LYS A 331 -10.99 24.28 16.51
C LYS A 331 -9.51 24.66 16.51
N TYR A 332 -8.80 24.47 17.65
CA TYR A 332 -7.37 24.71 17.73
C TYR A 332 -6.56 23.77 16.78
N TRP A 333 -6.94 22.49 16.71
CA TRP A 333 -6.34 21.54 15.78
C TRP A 333 -6.66 21.88 14.31
N VAL A 334 -7.87 22.28 14.02
CA VAL A 334 -8.28 22.73 12.68
C VAL A 334 -7.47 23.96 12.23
N ASP A 335 -7.28 24.95 13.12
CA ASP A 335 -6.45 26.12 12.84
C ASP A 335 -5.00 25.74 12.54
N PHE A 336 -4.43 24.76 13.28
CA PHE A 336 -3.12 24.21 12.96
C PHE A 336 -3.10 23.52 11.60
N CYS A 337 -4.08 22.69 11.28
CA CYS A 337 -4.16 22.03 9.97
C CYS A 337 -4.21 23.08 8.84
N ALA A 338 -5.01 24.13 8.99
CA ALA A 338 -5.12 25.21 8.03
C ALA A 338 -3.80 26.00 7.88
N GLU A 339 -3.12 26.30 9.00
CA GLU A 339 -1.83 27.01 9.04
C GLU A 339 -0.75 26.29 8.21
N TYR A 340 -0.73 24.97 8.27
CA TYR A 340 0.29 24.16 7.62
C TYR A 340 -0.19 23.42 6.37
N GLY A 341 -1.42 23.69 5.90
CA GLY A 341 -1.95 23.14 4.66
C GLY A 341 -2.22 21.64 4.74
N LEU A 342 -2.61 21.13 5.91
CA LEU A 342 -3.10 19.77 6.06
C LEU A 342 -4.56 19.72 5.62
N GLU A 343 -4.90 18.77 4.78
CA GLU A 343 -6.23 18.66 4.16
C GLU A 343 -7.31 18.20 5.13
N TYR A 344 -6.90 17.51 6.21
CA TYR A 344 -7.82 16.86 7.14
C TYR A 344 -7.46 17.11 8.61
N MET A 345 -8.48 16.97 9.46
CA MET A 345 -8.34 16.75 10.89
C MET A 345 -9.13 15.51 11.27
N THR A 346 -8.46 14.52 11.85
CA THR A 346 -9.08 13.30 12.38
C THR A 346 -9.40 13.50 13.85
N CYS A 347 -10.69 13.62 14.15
CA CYS A 347 -11.22 13.62 15.52
C CYS A 347 -11.37 12.16 15.95
N ASP A 348 -10.45 11.70 16.79
CA ASP A 348 -10.42 10.32 17.27
C ASP A 348 -11.33 10.12 18.50
N ALA A 349 -11.22 9.01 19.21
CA ALA A 349 -12.08 8.64 20.33
C ALA A 349 -12.33 9.77 21.34
N GLY A 350 -13.61 9.97 21.71
CA GLY A 350 -14.03 10.98 22.66
C GLY A 350 -14.68 12.24 22.09
N TRP A 351 -14.78 12.36 20.76
CA TRP A 351 -15.55 13.43 20.12
C TRP A 351 -17.06 13.31 20.43
N ASP A 352 -17.80 14.43 20.35
CA ASP A 352 -19.23 14.47 20.64
C ASP A 352 -20.04 14.93 19.42
N GLU A 353 -21.12 14.23 19.11
CA GLU A 353 -21.97 14.48 17.94
C GLU A 353 -22.64 15.87 17.96
N SER A 354 -22.83 16.44 19.15
CA SER A 354 -23.54 17.71 19.35
C SER A 354 -22.89 18.92 18.70
N TYR A 355 -21.56 18.94 18.55
CA TYR A 355 -20.83 20.05 17.94
C TYR A 355 -20.30 19.75 16.52
N MET A 356 -20.48 18.53 16.01
CA MET A 356 -19.86 18.13 14.73
C MET A 356 -20.28 18.98 13.54
N SER A 357 -21.56 19.41 13.45
CA SER A 357 -22.02 20.30 12.39
C SER A 357 -21.29 21.65 12.41
N GLU A 358 -21.08 22.23 13.61
CA GLU A 358 -20.35 23.47 13.78
C GLU A 358 -18.87 23.30 13.45
N LEU A 359 -18.25 22.21 13.92
CA LEU A 359 -16.84 21.92 13.66
C LEU A 359 -16.59 21.71 12.16
N CYS A 360 -17.42 20.95 11.46
CA CYS A 360 -17.29 20.73 10.02
C CYS A 360 -17.43 22.03 9.22
N GLN A 361 -18.36 22.91 9.61
CA GLN A 361 -18.48 24.23 9.00
C GLN A 361 -17.22 25.08 9.25
N TYR A 362 -16.74 25.14 10.49
CA TYR A 362 -15.55 25.86 10.89
C TYR A 362 -14.31 25.40 10.12
N ALA A 363 -14.16 24.09 9.94
CA ALA A 363 -13.07 23.47 9.19
C ALA A 363 -13.16 23.78 7.69
N ALA A 364 -14.36 23.68 7.09
CA ALA A 364 -14.57 23.95 5.67
C ALA A 364 -14.24 25.41 5.30
N GLU A 365 -14.56 26.37 6.16
CA GLU A 365 -14.21 27.80 5.99
C GLU A 365 -12.68 28.02 5.96
N ARG A 366 -11.88 27.06 6.44
CA ARG A 366 -10.41 27.05 6.49
C ARG A 366 -9.77 26.10 5.50
N GLY A 367 -10.57 25.46 4.65
CA GLY A 367 -10.07 24.48 3.67
C GLY A 367 -9.71 23.12 4.27
N VAL A 368 -10.11 22.85 5.51
CA VAL A 368 -9.87 21.58 6.21
C VAL A 368 -11.14 20.73 6.21
N ARG A 369 -11.00 19.42 6.10
CA ARG A 369 -12.12 18.47 6.16
C ARG A 369 -12.00 17.57 7.37
N ILE A 370 -13.11 17.13 7.94
CA ILE A 370 -13.15 16.36 9.18
C ILE A 370 -13.28 14.87 8.88
N PHE A 371 -12.40 14.07 9.47
CA PHE A 371 -12.59 12.64 9.74
C PHE A 371 -13.07 12.44 11.17
N VAL A 372 -13.86 11.39 11.39
CA VAL A 372 -14.24 10.95 12.73
C VAL A 372 -13.90 9.48 12.92
N TRP A 373 -13.50 9.13 14.11
CA TRP A 373 -13.33 7.75 14.55
C TRP A 373 -14.65 7.20 15.08
N ASP A 374 -14.93 5.90 14.82
CA ASP A 374 -16.10 5.23 15.37
C ASP A 374 -15.86 3.72 15.50
N PHE A 375 -16.61 3.09 16.39
CA PHE A 375 -16.55 1.66 16.57
C PHE A 375 -17.25 0.89 15.45
N PHE A 376 -16.67 -0.23 15.05
CA PHE A 376 -17.27 -1.20 14.15
C PHE A 376 -18.72 -1.55 14.53
N ASN A 377 -18.97 -1.85 15.79
CA ASN A 377 -20.30 -2.22 16.28
C ASN A 377 -21.36 -1.12 16.14
N MET A 378 -20.98 0.12 16.30
CA MET A 378 -21.91 1.26 16.16
C MET A 378 -22.38 1.39 14.72
N MET A 379 -21.49 1.12 13.77
CA MET A 379 -21.77 1.19 12.33
C MET A 379 -22.53 -0.07 11.84
N LEU A 380 -22.27 -1.23 12.40
CA LEU A 380 -22.88 -2.49 12.01
C LEU A 380 -24.41 -2.47 12.18
N ASN A 381 -24.90 -1.80 13.22
CA ASN A 381 -26.31 -1.80 13.60
C ASN A 381 -27.06 -0.51 13.25
N ASP A 382 -26.36 0.54 12.80
CA ASP A 382 -26.94 1.84 12.46
C ASP A 382 -26.33 2.45 11.18
N GLU A 383 -26.69 1.91 10.01
CA GLU A 383 -26.29 2.49 8.72
C GLU A 383 -26.75 3.95 8.55
N ALA A 384 -27.85 4.35 9.19
CA ALA A 384 -28.34 5.72 9.17
C ALA A 384 -27.39 6.71 9.87
N ARG A 385 -26.46 6.21 10.68
CA ARG A 385 -25.38 7.00 11.28
C ARG A 385 -24.49 7.65 10.21
N LEU A 386 -24.19 6.95 9.12
CA LEU A 386 -23.49 7.52 7.97
C LEU A 386 -24.26 8.68 7.31
N ASP A 387 -25.60 8.59 7.25
CA ASP A 387 -26.42 9.69 6.73
C ASP A 387 -26.38 10.93 7.65
N ARG A 388 -26.29 10.72 8.98
CA ARG A 388 -26.09 11.83 9.93
C ARG A 388 -24.72 12.47 9.75
N PHE A 389 -23.66 11.66 9.65
CA PHE A 389 -22.30 12.13 9.43
C PHE A 389 -22.17 12.94 8.13
N LYS A 390 -22.78 12.44 7.05
CA LYS A 390 -22.82 13.20 5.78
C LYS A 390 -23.52 14.55 5.92
N ARG A 391 -24.64 14.60 6.66
CA ARG A 391 -25.36 15.88 6.91
C ARG A 391 -24.55 16.87 7.73
N TYR A 392 -23.68 16.42 8.64
CA TYR A 392 -22.77 17.28 9.39
C TYR A 392 -21.62 17.82 8.54
N GLY A 393 -21.33 17.21 7.40
CA GLY A 393 -20.21 17.58 6.53
C GLY A 393 -18.94 16.77 6.77
N ILE A 394 -19.03 15.65 7.51
CA ILE A 394 -17.92 14.72 7.74
C ILE A 394 -17.46 14.14 6.40
N ALA A 395 -16.16 14.23 6.11
CA ALA A 395 -15.55 13.80 4.86
C ALA A 395 -15.15 12.34 4.84
N GLY A 396 -14.85 11.77 5.99
CA GLY A 396 -14.41 10.38 6.10
C GLY A 396 -14.58 9.83 7.51
N ILE A 397 -14.48 8.52 7.61
CA ILE A 397 -14.62 7.78 8.85
C ILE A 397 -13.45 6.80 9.03
N LYS A 398 -12.89 6.80 10.24
CA LYS A 398 -11.97 5.77 10.76
C LYS A 398 -12.80 4.77 11.55
N VAL A 399 -12.97 3.55 11.01
CA VAL A 399 -13.76 2.49 11.66
C VAL A 399 -12.82 1.50 12.29
N ASP A 400 -12.98 1.25 13.58
CA ASP A 400 -12.02 0.53 14.40
C ASP A 400 -12.59 -0.71 15.11
N PHE A 401 -11.69 -1.57 15.62
CA PHE A 401 -11.97 -2.77 16.40
C PHE A 401 -12.77 -3.85 15.65
N ILE A 402 -12.50 -4.05 14.36
CA ILE A 402 -13.07 -5.14 13.56
C ILE A 402 -12.50 -6.47 14.08
N ALA A 403 -11.17 -6.57 14.25
CA ALA A 403 -10.42 -7.66 14.90
C ALA A 403 -10.85 -9.09 14.51
N ARG A 404 -11.39 -9.27 13.29
CA ARG A 404 -11.92 -10.54 12.77
C ARG A 404 -11.74 -10.61 11.26
N ASP A 405 -11.49 -11.82 10.73
CA ASP A 405 -11.39 -12.10 9.30
C ASP A 405 -12.26 -13.29 8.84
N ASP A 406 -13.25 -13.70 9.65
CA ASP A 406 -14.24 -14.64 9.19
C ASP A 406 -15.15 -14.04 8.10
N GLN A 407 -15.86 -14.88 7.38
CA GLN A 407 -16.69 -14.46 6.24
C GLN A 407 -17.62 -13.28 6.56
N ILE A 408 -18.22 -13.24 7.75
CA ILE A 408 -19.16 -12.17 8.13
C ILE A 408 -18.44 -10.84 8.26
N ALA A 409 -17.26 -10.82 8.93
CA ALA A 409 -16.48 -9.61 9.14
C ALA A 409 -15.93 -9.06 7.82
N ILE A 410 -15.40 -9.92 6.95
CA ILE A 410 -14.91 -9.53 5.63
C ILE A 410 -16.05 -8.99 4.75
N GLY A 411 -17.20 -9.67 4.72
CA GLY A 411 -18.37 -9.18 3.98
C GLY A 411 -18.86 -7.82 4.49
N TRP A 412 -18.73 -7.57 5.79
CA TRP A 412 -19.05 -6.26 6.36
C TRP A 412 -18.08 -5.16 5.90
N LEU A 413 -16.77 -5.46 5.80
CA LEU A 413 -15.78 -4.50 5.28
C LEU A 413 -16.11 -4.06 3.85
N THR A 414 -16.44 -5.02 2.99
CA THR A 414 -16.90 -4.75 1.62
C THR A 414 -18.16 -3.89 1.61
N ARG A 415 -19.14 -4.24 2.46
CA ARG A 415 -20.39 -3.47 2.59
C ARG A 415 -20.14 -2.05 3.08
N MET A 416 -19.23 -1.83 4.03
CA MET A 416 -18.88 -0.51 4.54
C MET A 416 -18.22 0.34 3.44
N ALA A 417 -17.36 -0.25 2.62
CA ALA A 417 -16.74 0.43 1.48
C ALA A 417 -17.81 0.93 0.48
N GLU A 418 -18.82 0.12 0.20
CA GLU A 418 -19.97 0.51 -0.65
C GLU A 418 -20.80 1.62 -0.03
N LEU A 419 -21.18 1.49 1.24
CA LEU A 419 -22.04 2.43 1.95
C LEU A 419 -21.41 3.83 2.07
N THR A 420 -20.10 3.86 2.34
CA THR A 420 -19.32 5.12 2.42
C THR A 420 -19.13 5.73 1.02
N ALA A 421 -18.86 4.92 -0.01
CA ALA A 421 -18.78 5.38 -1.39
C ALA A 421 -20.07 6.02 -1.90
N GLN A 422 -21.24 5.38 -1.64
CA GLN A 422 -22.56 5.91 -1.99
C GLN A 422 -22.82 7.32 -1.41
N ARG A 423 -22.17 7.62 -0.29
CA ARG A 423 -22.26 8.91 0.42
C ARG A 423 -21.12 9.86 0.11
N GLN A 424 -20.21 9.47 -0.79
CA GLN A 424 -18.97 10.19 -1.07
C GLN A 424 -18.21 10.50 0.24
N MET A 425 -17.97 9.46 1.03
CA MET A 425 -17.17 9.51 2.26
C MET A 425 -15.96 8.61 2.11
N LEU A 426 -14.82 9.07 2.57
CA LEU A 426 -13.59 8.29 2.66
C LEU A 426 -13.69 7.29 3.82
N LEU A 427 -12.99 6.17 3.68
CA LEU A 427 -12.96 5.11 4.69
C LEU A 427 -11.52 4.77 5.05
N LEU A 428 -11.20 4.85 6.33
CA LEU A 428 -10.00 4.31 6.95
C LEU A 428 -10.40 3.12 7.82
N MET A 429 -9.86 1.95 7.53
CA MET A 429 -10.11 0.73 8.31
C MET A 429 -9.02 0.54 9.36
N HIS A 430 -9.43 0.40 10.62
CA HIS A 430 -8.55 0.25 11.79
C HIS A 430 -8.92 -1.01 12.57
N GLY A 431 -8.01 -1.55 13.40
CA GLY A 431 -8.21 -2.82 14.06
C GLY A 431 -8.69 -3.91 13.06
N CYS A 432 -8.17 -3.93 11.86
CA CYS A 432 -8.73 -4.61 10.71
C CYS A 432 -7.84 -5.75 10.19
N PRO A 433 -8.38 -6.71 9.39
CA PRO A 433 -7.58 -7.66 8.64
C PRO A 433 -6.63 -6.98 7.65
N LYS A 434 -5.59 -7.71 7.25
CA LYS A 434 -4.68 -7.30 6.18
C LYS A 434 -5.44 -6.91 4.91
N PRO A 435 -5.02 -5.86 4.19
CA PRO A 435 -5.64 -5.50 2.92
C PRO A 435 -5.28 -6.52 1.83
N THR A 436 -6.26 -6.83 0.97
CA THR A 436 -6.16 -7.80 -0.12
C THR A 436 -6.64 -7.23 -1.46
N GLY A 437 -6.39 -5.93 -1.68
CA GLY A 437 -6.71 -5.24 -2.93
C GLY A 437 -8.10 -4.59 -2.99
N LEU A 438 -8.91 -4.64 -1.93
CA LEU A 438 -10.26 -4.05 -1.93
C LEU A 438 -10.26 -2.54 -2.25
N HIS A 439 -9.17 -1.81 -1.96
CA HIS A 439 -9.00 -0.40 -2.31
C HIS A 439 -8.85 -0.14 -3.82
N ARG A 440 -8.54 -1.15 -4.65
CA ARG A 440 -8.68 -1.05 -6.11
C ARG A 440 -10.15 -1.01 -6.50
N THR A 441 -10.95 -1.92 -5.92
CA THR A 441 -12.38 -2.05 -6.22
C THR A 441 -13.16 -0.85 -5.70
N TYR A 442 -12.80 -0.38 -4.51
CA TYR A 442 -13.41 0.76 -3.81
C TYR A 442 -12.33 1.78 -3.37
N PRO A 443 -11.88 2.67 -4.27
CA PRO A 443 -10.80 3.61 -3.98
C PRO A 443 -11.14 4.70 -2.93
N ASN A 444 -12.36 4.73 -2.41
CA ASN A 444 -12.71 5.51 -1.23
C ASN A 444 -12.15 4.91 0.08
N ILE A 445 -11.66 3.67 0.07
CA ILE A 445 -10.82 3.15 1.14
C ILE A 445 -9.46 3.83 1.01
N ILE A 446 -9.24 4.84 1.85
CA ILE A 446 -8.05 5.68 1.74
C ILE A 446 -6.83 5.09 2.45
N SER A 447 -7.04 4.29 3.50
CA SER A 447 -5.94 3.59 4.19
C SER A 447 -6.47 2.45 5.05
N TYR A 448 -5.55 1.63 5.53
CA TYR A 448 -5.77 0.56 6.50
C TYR A 448 -4.71 0.62 7.58
N GLU A 449 -5.05 0.20 8.79
CA GLU A 449 -4.04 -0.14 9.79
C GLU A 449 -3.39 -1.50 9.45
N ALA A 450 -3.79 -2.58 10.11
CA ALA A 450 -3.20 -3.91 9.97
C ALA A 450 -1.66 -3.88 9.99
N VAL A 451 -1.08 -3.03 10.83
CA VAL A 451 0.34 -2.79 11.02
C VAL A 451 0.60 -2.45 12.49
N HIS A 452 1.70 -2.92 13.04
CA HIS A 452 2.11 -2.55 14.39
C HIS A 452 2.64 -1.11 14.39
N GLY A 453 1.70 -0.12 14.33
CA GLY A 453 1.97 1.29 14.15
C GLY A 453 2.70 1.95 15.33
N LEU A 454 3.19 3.18 15.13
CA LEU A 454 3.94 3.93 16.13
C LEU A 454 3.15 4.25 17.41
N GLU A 455 1.84 4.10 17.38
CA GLU A 455 1.00 4.19 18.58
C GLU A 455 1.36 3.13 19.63
N ASN A 456 1.86 1.97 19.22
CA ASN A 456 2.29 0.89 20.09
C ASN A 456 3.48 1.28 20.99
N ASN A 457 4.21 2.36 20.67
CA ASN A 457 5.19 2.97 21.59
C ASN A 457 4.60 3.46 22.92
N LYS A 458 3.26 3.58 23.03
CA LYS A 458 2.58 3.83 24.30
C LYS A 458 2.65 2.63 25.24
N TRP A 459 2.80 1.42 24.74
CA TRP A 459 2.60 0.19 25.52
C TRP A 459 3.79 -0.75 25.57
N ASP A 460 4.65 -0.77 24.52
CA ASP A 460 5.76 -1.72 24.46
C ASP A 460 6.99 -1.20 23.69
N TYR A 461 7.97 -2.07 23.47
CA TYR A 461 9.23 -1.80 22.79
C TYR A 461 9.32 -2.44 21.40
N SER A 462 8.28 -3.10 20.92
CA SER A 462 8.31 -3.87 19.67
C SER A 462 8.17 -2.98 18.44
N CYS A 463 7.43 -1.88 18.54
CA CYS A 463 7.34 -0.86 17.51
C CYS A 463 8.62 -0.01 17.48
N ASN A 464 9.66 -0.52 16.86
CA ASN A 464 11.02 0.03 16.88
C ASN A 464 11.55 0.28 15.46
N PRO A 465 12.68 1.00 15.28
CA PRO A 465 13.20 1.31 13.95
C PRO A 465 13.51 0.08 13.08
N THR A 466 13.83 -1.09 13.68
CA THR A 466 14.02 -2.33 12.90
C THR A 466 12.70 -2.80 12.30
N TYR A 467 11.60 -2.79 13.07
CA TYR A 467 10.28 -3.11 12.53
C TYR A 467 9.85 -2.10 11.43
N MET A 468 10.20 -0.82 11.59
CA MET A 468 9.90 0.23 10.60
C MET A 468 10.61 0.03 9.25
N VAL A 469 11.65 -0.80 9.19
CA VAL A 469 12.31 -1.23 7.95
C VAL A 469 12.05 -2.72 7.60
N GLN A 470 11.08 -3.35 8.26
CA GLN A 470 10.57 -4.68 7.93
C GLN A 470 9.21 -4.61 7.24
N PHE A 471 8.22 -3.96 7.87
CA PHE A 471 6.86 -4.00 7.38
C PHE A 471 6.66 -3.40 5.97
N PRO A 472 7.45 -2.42 5.49
CA PRO A 472 7.30 -1.92 4.12
C PRO A 472 7.49 -2.98 3.04
N PHE A 473 8.33 -4.00 3.29
CA PHE A 473 8.58 -5.06 2.33
C PHE A 473 7.43 -6.08 2.22
N LEU A 474 6.65 -6.25 3.26
CA LEU A 474 5.58 -7.26 3.30
C LEU A 474 4.19 -6.64 3.46
N ARG A 475 3.95 -5.89 4.55
CA ARG A 475 2.61 -5.35 4.83
C ARG A 475 2.14 -4.39 3.73
N MET A 476 3.03 -3.55 3.20
CA MET A 476 2.66 -2.57 2.18
C MET A 476 2.36 -3.18 0.80
N LEU A 477 2.70 -4.45 0.55
CA LEU A 477 2.24 -5.19 -0.64
C LEU A 477 0.72 -5.23 -0.76
N GLY A 478 0.01 -5.21 0.37
CA GLY A 478 -1.45 -5.16 0.41
C GLY A 478 -2.05 -3.78 0.16
N GLY A 479 -1.25 -2.71 0.18
CA GLY A 479 -1.69 -1.32 -0.02
C GLY A 479 -1.33 -0.39 1.14
N PRO A 480 -1.93 0.82 1.19
CA PRO A 480 -1.55 1.87 2.11
C PRO A 480 -1.63 1.43 3.58
N ALA A 481 -0.73 1.98 4.41
CA ALA A 481 -0.60 1.64 5.82
C ALA A 481 -0.70 2.88 6.71
N ASP A 482 -1.60 2.86 7.69
CA ASP A 482 -1.66 3.87 8.75
C ASP A 482 -0.70 3.48 9.88
N ALA A 483 0.55 3.90 9.77
CA ALA A 483 1.59 3.68 10.78
C ALA A 483 1.76 4.87 11.75
N THR A 484 0.91 5.89 11.68
CA THR A 484 0.87 7.08 12.54
C THR A 484 2.21 7.81 12.73
N PRO A 485 2.94 8.19 11.66
CA PRO A 485 4.24 8.87 11.76
C PRO A 485 4.10 10.32 12.27
N GLY A 486 5.25 10.98 12.50
CA GLY A 486 5.34 12.42 12.70
C GLY A 486 5.66 12.87 14.12
N MET A 487 5.63 12.01 15.10
CA MET A 487 6.01 12.37 16.49
C MET A 487 7.41 12.97 16.55
N LEU A 488 7.54 14.06 17.32
CA LEU A 488 8.78 14.81 17.52
C LEU A 488 9.46 14.51 18.86
N SER A 489 8.89 13.61 19.66
CA SER A 489 9.46 13.10 20.93
C SER A 489 10.55 12.05 20.70
N ASN A 490 11.35 12.26 19.65
CA ASN A 490 12.42 11.36 19.23
C ASN A 490 13.43 11.12 20.36
N CYS A 491 13.77 9.86 20.58
CA CYS A 491 14.72 9.48 21.62
C CYS A 491 15.54 8.24 21.22
N THR A 492 16.68 8.07 21.89
CA THR A 492 17.48 6.84 21.77
C THR A 492 16.85 5.74 22.62
N TYR A 493 17.15 4.45 22.32
CA TYR A 493 16.68 3.31 23.11
C TYR A 493 16.89 3.48 24.63
N ARG A 494 18.03 4.00 25.05
CA ARG A 494 18.33 4.20 26.48
C ARG A 494 17.42 5.22 27.16
N ARG A 495 16.86 6.17 26.41
CA ARG A 495 15.95 7.21 26.91
C ARG A 495 14.48 6.87 26.72
N PHE A 496 14.17 5.93 25.84
CA PHE A 496 12.79 5.51 25.58
C PHE A 496 12.11 5.00 26.85
N ARG A 497 10.90 5.47 27.10
CA ARG A 497 10.04 5.05 28.20
C ARG A 497 8.63 4.82 27.70
N ILE A 498 8.03 3.72 28.11
CA ILE A 498 6.62 3.45 27.88
C ILE A 498 5.78 4.50 28.61
N LYS A 499 4.92 5.18 27.87
CA LYS A 499 3.99 6.20 28.39
C LYS A 499 2.60 5.91 27.84
N PRO A 500 1.76 5.16 28.58
CA PRO A 500 0.42 4.77 28.11
C PRO A 500 -0.51 5.96 27.88
N THR A 501 -0.24 7.08 28.54
CA THR A 501 -1.04 8.32 28.44
C THR A 501 -0.15 9.51 28.14
N GLY A 502 -0.74 10.53 27.54
CA GLY A 502 -0.07 11.73 27.11
C GLY A 502 0.82 11.48 25.88
N ARG A 503 1.82 12.30 25.72
CA ARG A 503 2.73 12.26 24.58
C ARG A 503 3.76 11.14 24.72
N PRO A 504 3.72 10.07 23.86
CA PRO A 504 4.66 8.94 23.95
C PRO A 504 6.07 9.34 23.50
N ASP A 505 7.08 8.57 23.94
CA ASP A 505 8.42 8.64 23.39
C ASP A 505 8.47 7.86 22.05
N MET A 506 9.30 8.34 21.10
CA MET A 506 9.55 7.68 19.83
C MET A 506 11.00 7.23 19.75
N TRP A 507 11.24 5.93 19.70
CA TRP A 507 12.57 5.44 19.44
C TRP A 507 12.93 5.61 17.96
N GLY A 508 14.02 6.31 17.70
CA GLY A 508 14.51 6.69 16.37
C GLY A 508 14.79 8.19 16.26
N THR A 509 15.58 8.57 15.25
CA THR A 509 15.96 9.97 15.07
C THR A 509 14.86 10.80 14.42
N ARG A 510 14.97 12.12 14.54
CA ARG A 510 14.07 13.06 13.85
C ARG A 510 14.13 12.94 12.34
N ALA A 511 15.33 12.74 11.79
CA ALA A 511 15.49 12.52 10.35
C ALA A 511 14.81 11.23 9.88
N ASN A 512 14.87 10.14 10.68
CA ASN A 512 14.12 8.91 10.42
C ASN A 512 12.61 9.15 10.42
N ALA A 513 12.08 9.87 11.42
CA ALA A 513 10.66 10.20 11.49
C ALA A 513 10.17 10.98 10.25
N MET A 514 11.00 11.85 9.70
CA MET A 514 10.67 12.59 8.46
C MET A 514 10.80 11.70 7.20
N ALA A 515 11.74 10.75 7.18
CA ALA A 515 11.90 9.80 6.09
C ALA A 515 10.67 8.88 5.91
N MET A 516 9.94 8.57 6.99
CA MET A 516 8.74 7.74 6.97
C MET A 516 7.68 8.27 5.97
N TYR A 517 7.56 9.59 5.80
CA TYR A 517 6.62 10.19 4.85
C TYR A 517 6.95 9.93 3.37
N VAL A 518 8.18 9.53 3.09
CA VAL A 518 8.60 9.12 1.74
C VAL A 518 8.60 7.60 1.59
N VAL A 519 9.03 6.88 2.62
CA VAL A 519 9.18 5.42 2.55
C VAL A 519 7.83 4.71 2.65
N PHE A 520 6.94 5.18 3.52
CA PHE A 520 5.65 4.50 3.73
C PHE A 520 4.64 4.87 2.64
N HIS A 521 3.85 3.89 2.24
CA HIS A 521 2.67 4.10 1.40
C HIS A 521 1.53 4.65 2.27
N GLN A 522 1.32 5.96 2.23
CA GLN A 522 0.33 6.66 3.05
C GLN A 522 -0.48 7.65 2.21
N THR A 523 -1.65 7.25 1.76
CA THR A 523 -2.57 8.13 1.02
C THR A 523 -3.36 9.06 1.95
N LEU A 524 -3.46 8.73 3.24
CA LEU A 524 -3.82 9.62 4.33
C LEU A 524 -2.62 9.70 5.29
N GLY A 525 -1.83 10.76 5.18
CA GLY A 525 -0.60 10.94 5.94
C GLY A 525 -0.87 11.55 7.32
N PHE A 526 -0.66 10.80 8.39
CA PHE A 526 -0.86 11.27 9.75
C PHE A 526 0.24 12.23 10.20
N VAL A 527 -0.14 13.34 10.83
CA VAL A 527 0.74 14.30 11.50
C VAL A 527 0.39 14.22 13.00
N SER A 528 1.11 13.35 13.71
CA SER A 528 0.60 12.73 14.94
C SER A 528 1.07 13.39 16.25
N ASP A 529 1.90 14.46 16.21
CA ASP A 529 2.30 15.18 17.41
C ASP A 529 1.42 16.41 17.70
N SER A 530 1.57 16.97 18.88
CA SER A 530 0.87 18.19 19.31
C SER A 530 1.21 19.39 18.41
N PRO A 531 0.22 20.19 17.99
CA PRO A 531 0.44 21.46 17.31
C PRO A 531 1.44 22.39 18.01
N VAL A 532 1.49 22.35 19.35
CA VAL A 532 2.43 23.14 20.15
C VAL A 532 3.87 22.70 19.88
N GLU A 533 4.10 21.40 19.76
CA GLU A 533 5.44 20.86 19.52
C GLU A 533 5.92 21.14 18.10
N TYR A 534 5.04 21.00 17.12
CA TYR A 534 5.36 21.32 15.73
C TYR A 534 5.75 22.78 15.52
N ARG A 535 5.08 23.73 16.20
CA ARG A 535 5.41 25.16 16.12
C ARG A 535 6.78 25.52 16.71
N LYS A 536 7.39 24.63 17.52
CA LYS A 536 8.76 24.81 18.03
C LYS A 536 9.85 24.47 17.01
N VAL A 537 9.50 23.81 15.90
CA VAL A 537 10.45 23.32 14.87
C VAL A 537 9.97 23.69 13.46
N PRO A 538 9.97 24.97 13.11
CA PRO A 538 9.41 25.46 11.85
C PRO A 538 10.08 24.85 10.60
N GLU A 539 11.36 24.49 10.68
CA GLU A 539 12.09 23.83 9.59
C GLU A 539 11.52 22.43 9.29
N ILE A 540 11.12 21.68 10.31
CA ILE A 540 10.46 20.38 10.13
C ILE A 540 9.05 20.58 9.54
N MET A 541 8.36 21.65 9.97
CA MET A 541 7.05 21.98 9.41
C MET A 541 7.12 22.42 7.95
N GLU A 542 8.22 23.04 7.53
CA GLU A 542 8.44 23.36 6.10
C GLU A 542 8.54 22.07 5.26
N TRP A 543 9.16 21.01 5.77
CA TRP A 543 9.15 19.68 5.17
C TRP A 543 7.74 19.07 5.16
N LEU A 544 7.08 18.97 6.32
CA LEU A 544 5.78 18.35 6.46
C LEU A 544 4.69 19.04 5.62
N LYS A 545 4.76 20.35 5.49
CA LYS A 545 3.86 21.12 4.63
C LYS A 545 3.94 20.68 3.16
N ARG A 546 5.13 20.27 2.69
CA ARG A 546 5.42 20.07 1.27
C ARG A 546 5.39 18.63 0.82
N VAL A 547 5.81 17.69 1.69
CA VAL A 547 5.80 16.26 1.32
C VAL A 547 4.39 15.83 0.95
N PRO A 548 4.17 15.26 -0.25
CA PRO A 548 2.85 14.82 -0.68
C PRO A 548 2.50 13.43 -0.13
N THR A 549 1.26 12.99 -0.36
CA THR A 549 0.77 11.66 -0.01
C THR A 549 0.41 10.80 -1.24
N VAL A 550 0.50 11.37 -2.43
CA VAL A 550 0.34 10.67 -3.72
C VAL A 550 1.47 11.05 -4.64
N TRP A 551 1.84 10.12 -5.51
CA TRP A 551 3.05 10.21 -6.28
C TRP A 551 2.81 9.97 -7.77
N ASP A 552 3.60 10.60 -8.61
CA ASP A 552 3.62 10.36 -10.06
C ASP A 552 4.60 9.24 -10.44
N GLU A 553 5.51 8.90 -9.52
CA GLU A 553 6.51 7.85 -9.71
C GLU A 553 7.11 7.42 -8.38
N THR A 554 7.28 6.12 -8.18
CA THR A 554 7.98 5.54 -7.03
C THR A 554 9.15 4.70 -7.52
N ARG A 555 10.35 4.97 -6.99
CA ARG A 555 11.60 4.26 -7.27
C ARG A 555 12.27 3.80 -5.98
N PRO A 556 12.13 2.56 -5.57
CA PRO A 556 13.01 1.98 -4.57
C PRO A 556 14.47 1.99 -5.11
N LEU A 557 15.39 2.54 -4.34
CA LEU A 557 16.78 2.66 -4.76
C LEU A 557 17.65 1.55 -4.15
N GLN A 558 17.50 1.31 -2.85
CA GLN A 558 18.25 0.33 -2.09
C GLN A 558 17.40 -0.17 -0.92
N GLY A 559 17.67 -1.38 -0.44
CA GLY A 559 17.01 -1.88 0.75
C GLY A 559 17.32 -3.34 1.02
N GLU A 560 17.24 -3.70 2.29
CA GLU A 560 17.30 -5.06 2.79
C GLU A 560 16.35 -5.16 3.99
N MET A 561 15.47 -6.14 3.95
CA MET A 561 14.41 -6.27 4.96
C MET A 561 14.97 -6.44 6.37
N GLY A 562 14.55 -5.54 7.27
CA GLY A 562 15.04 -5.47 8.65
C GLY A 562 16.36 -4.73 8.83
N GLU A 563 16.96 -4.24 7.74
CA GLU A 563 18.25 -3.56 7.78
C GLU A 563 18.10 -2.07 7.41
N TYR A 564 17.65 -1.75 6.21
CA TYR A 564 17.48 -0.36 5.76
C TYR A 564 16.62 -0.26 4.50
N ILE A 565 16.17 0.96 4.20
CA ILE A 565 15.45 1.32 2.97
C ILE A 565 15.95 2.66 2.48
N VAL A 566 16.13 2.81 1.16
CA VAL A 566 16.32 4.08 0.46
C VAL A 566 15.33 4.14 -0.70
N MET A 567 14.45 5.14 -0.68
CA MET A 567 13.39 5.31 -1.68
C MET A 567 13.38 6.72 -2.25
N ALA A 568 13.19 6.84 -3.56
CA ALA A 568 12.92 8.09 -4.23
C ALA A 568 11.50 8.10 -4.81
N ARG A 569 10.79 9.23 -4.68
CA ARG A 569 9.44 9.42 -5.21
C ARG A 569 9.32 10.77 -5.88
N ARG A 570 8.56 10.84 -6.96
CA ARG A 570 8.38 12.07 -7.73
C ARG A 570 6.93 12.56 -7.69
N THR A 571 6.81 13.87 -7.68
CA THR A 571 5.55 14.56 -7.85
C THR A 571 5.76 15.85 -8.65
N GLY A 572 5.14 15.97 -9.84
CA GLY A 572 5.46 17.04 -10.78
C GLY A 572 6.94 17.00 -11.16
N ASP A 573 7.61 18.12 -10.96
CA ASP A 573 9.05 18.29 -11.24
C ASP A 573 9.93 18.08 -9.98
N GLU A 574 9.34 17.67 -8.85
CA GLU A 574 10.03 17.49 -7.59
C GLU A 574 10.21 16.02 -7.23
N TRP A 575 11.38 15.71 -6.69
CA TRP A 575 11.69 14.41 -6.12
C TRP A 575 11.81 14.49 -4.60
N TYR A 576 11.45 13.41 -3.96
CA TYR A 576 11.58 13.23 -2.53
C TYR A 576 12.36 11.94 -2.27
N VAL A 577 13.37 12.00 -1.42
CA VAL A 577 14.16 10.84 -1.03
C VAL A 577 14.01 10.60 0.46
N GLY A 578 13.70 9.37 0.84
CA GLY A 578 13.67 8.90 2.21
C GLY A 578 14.65 7.75 2.40
N ALA A 579 15.50 7.83 3.43
CA ALA A 579 16.33 6.72 3.86
C ALA A 579 16.09 6.42 5.34
N MET A 580 15.93 5.14 5.68
CA MET A 580 15.68 4.66 7.04
C MET A 580 16.65 3.53 7.37
N ASN A 581 17.20 3.55 8.59
CA ASN A 581 18.11 2.53 9.12
C ASN A 581 17.46 1.79 10.30
N ASN A 582 17.78 0.52 10.45
CA ASN A 582 17.40 -0.27 11.61
C ASN A 582 18.11 0.21 12.89
N ALA A 583 17.84 -0.43 14.02
CA ALA A 583 18.43 -0.09 15.29
C ALA A 583 19.00 -1.29 16.04
N SER A 584 20.14 -1.08 16.69
CA SER A 584 20.71 -2.01 17.66
C SER A 584 20.42 -1.54 19.09
N ARG A 585 19.95 -2.46 19.94
CA ARG A 585 19.79 -2.25 21.37
C ARG A 585 21.10 -2.39 22.11
N GLU A 586 22.01 -3.20 21.59
CA GLU A 586 23.29 -3.55 22.21
C GLU A 586 24.36 -2.52 21.89
N GLU A 587 24.44 -2.09 20.64
CA GLU A 587 25.45 -1.16 20.15
C GLU A 587 24.87 0.26 19.97
N SER A 588 25.08 1.12 20.96
CA SER A 588 24.54 2.50 20.95
C SER A 588 25.16 3.41 19.89
N THR A 589 26.27 2.99 19.28
CA THR A 589 26.98 3.71 18.20
C THR A 589 26.74 3.07 16.84
N TYR A 590 25.84 2.09 16.76
CA TYR A 590 25.44 1.48 15.51
C TYR A 590 25.07 2.56 14.48
N SER A 591 25.50 2.39 13.27
CA SER A 591 25.22 3.33 12.18
C SER A 591 25.44 2.66 10.84
N ARG A 592 24.90 3.26 9.81
CA ARG A 592 25.09 2.85 8.41
C ARG A 592 25.47 4.05 7.57
N THR A 593 26.25 3.84 6.54
CA THR A 593 26.46 4.82 5.48
C THR A 593 25.79 4.31 4.21
N VAL A 594 24.93 5.12 3.60
CA VAL A 594 24.32 4.83 2.31
C VAL A 594 24.82 5.84 1.27
N GLU A 595 25.22 5.36 0.10
CA GLU A 595 25.52 6.24 -1.04
C GLU A 595 24.27 6.30 -1.92
N ILE A 596 23.80 7.50 -2.20
CA ILE A 596 22.67 7.74 -3.09
C ILE A 596 23.20 8.21 -4.43
N ASP A 597 22.89 7.47 -5.49
CA ASP A 597 23.11 7.81 -6.88
C ASP A 597 21.89 8.57 -7.41
N PHE A 598 22.07 9.82 -7.81
CA PHE A 598 20.99 10.70 -8.28
C PHE A 598 20.73 10.57 -9.80
N SER A 599 21.18 9.50 -10.44
CA SER A 599 20.97 9.24 -11.87
C SER A 599 19.48 9.16 -12.29
N PHE A 600 18.56 9.10 -11.33
CA PHE A 600 17.11 9.20 -11.59
C PHE A 600 16.65 10.63 -11.93
N LEU A 601 17.45 11.66 -11.68
CA LEU A 601 17.16 13.04 -12.06
C LEU A 601 17.34 13.25 -13.57
N THR A 602 16.70 14.28 -14.11
CA THR A 602 16.80 14.60 -15.54
C THR A 602 18.22 15.01 -15.91
N PRO A 603 18.88 14.33 -16.86
CA PRO A 603 20.23 14.69 -17.29
C PRO A 603 20.33 16.12 -17.83
N GLY A 604 21.36 16.86 -17.37
CA GLY A 604 21.62 18.23 -17.79
C GLY A 604 20.81 19.32 -17.08
N GLU A 605 19.94 18.92 -16.14
CA GLU A 605 19.21 19.84 -15.27
C GLU A 605 19.95 19.98 -13.92
N GLU A 606 19.94 21.20 -13.37
CA GLU A 606 20.47 21.51 -12.05
C GLU A 606 19.33 21.59 -11.02
N TYR A 607 19.58 21.03 -9.83
CA TYR A 607 18.61 20.96 -8.75
C TYR A 607 19.18 21.53 -7.46
N GLU A 608 18.29 21.97 -6.60
CA GLU A 608 18.55 22.22 -5.18
C GLU A 608 17.81 21.16 -4.35
N ALA A 609 18.40 20.75 -3.24
CA ALA A 609 17.74 19.81 -2.33
C ALA A 609 17.71 20.36 -0.90
N TYR A 610 16.53 20.41 -0.31
CA TYR A 610 16.32 20.62 1.12
C TYR A 610 16.48 19.28 1.84
N VAL A 611 17.47 19.18 2.72
CA VAL A 611 17.91 17.91 3.33
C VAL A 611 17.79 17.99 4.83
N ILE A 612 17.12 16.99 5.42
CA ILE A 612 17.07 16.72 6.86
C ILE A 612 17.83 15.42 7.06
N LYS A 613 18.95 15.44 7.77
CA LYS A 613 19.84 14.28 7.92
C LYS A 613 20.35 14.11 9.33
N ASP A 614 20.67 12.87 9.67
CA ASP A 614 21.40 12.58 10.90
C ASP A 614 22.81 13.19 10.88
N ASN A 615 23.32 13.44 12.07
CA ASN A 615 24.68 13.89 12.31
C ASN A 615 25.37 13.04 13.41
N GLU A 616 26.62 13.30 13.69
CA GLU A 616 27.41 12.54 14.69
C GLU A 616 26.81 12.55 16.12
N THR A 617 25.95 13.53 16.42
CA THR A 617 25.31 13.63 17.74
C THR A 617 23.98 12.88 17.81
N SER A 618 23.38 12.50 16.69
CA SER A 618 22.06 11.83 16.62
C SER A 618 22.01 10.52 17.43
N ASN A 619 23.14 9.79 17.53
CA ASN A 619 23.25 8.60 18.39
C ASN A 619 23.18 8.91 19.91
N ARG A 620 23.29 10.17 20.33
CA ARG A 620 23.20 10.60 21.74
C ARG A 620 21.96 11.41 22.00
N ASP A 621 21.57 12.21 21.03
CA ASP A 621 20.37 13.04 21.01
C ASP A 621 19.62 12.83 19.71
N ALA A 622 18.61 12.00 19.75
CA ALA A 622 17.81 11.61 18.56
C ALA A 622 16.99 12.78 17.98
N THR A 623 16.89 13.91 18.70
CA THR A 623 16.29 15.14 18.16
C THR A 623 17.27 15.97 17.33
N SER A 624 18.58 15.67 17.42
CA SER A 624 19.62 16.36 16.67
C SER A 624 19.62 15.89 15.22
N CYS A 625 19.49 16.82 14.31
CA CYS A 625 19.63 16.61 12.88
C CYS A 625 20.22 17.85 12.23
N ASP A 626 20.91 17.69 11.10
CA ASP A 626 21.32 18.82 10.28
C ASP A 626 20.26 19.10 9.23
N ILE A 627 19.99 20.38 9.00
CA ILE A 627 19.09 20.85 7.96
C ILE A 627 19.86 21.79 7.06
N GLU A 628 19.98 21.45 5.79
CA GLU A 628 20.76 22.21 4.81
C GLU A 628 20.13 22.22 3.42
N THR A 629 20.55 23.14 2.58
CA THR A 629 20.24 23.13 1.16
C THR A 629 21.53 22.88 0.39
N ILE A 630 21.52 21.91 -0.51
CA ILE A 630 22.64 21.54 -1.35
C ILE A 630 22.28 21.65 -2.84
N GLU A 631 23.26 21.84 -3.70
CA GLU A 631 23.11 21.74 -5.15
C GLU A 631 23.48 20.32 -5.60
N LEU A 632 22.75 19.77 -6.56
CA LEU A 632 23.01 18.46 -7.14
C LEU A 632 22.41 18.32 -8.54
N ASN A 633 22.81 17.29 -9.26
CA ASN A 633 22.30 16.93 -10.58
C ASN A 633 22.34 15.40 -10.78
N SER A 634 22.00 14.94 -11.99
CA SER A 634 21.93 13.50 -12.30
C SER A 634 23.29 12.76 -12.24
N GLU A 635 24.42 13.46 -12.17
CA GLU A 635 25.76 12.87 -12.03
C GLU A 635 26.22 12.79 -10.57
N SER A 636 25.44 13.37 -9.65
CA SER A 636 25.78 13.42 -8.23
C SER A 636 25.70 12.04 -7.57
N LYS A 637 26.67 11.73 -6.71
CA LYS A 637 26.68 10.58 -5.80
C LYS A 637 27.10 11.07 -4.43
N ILE A 638 26.24 10.89 -3.44
CA ILE A 638 26.48 11.47 -2.12
C ILE A 638 26.27 10.39 -1.05
N SER A 639 27.25 10.26 -0.16
CA SER A 639 27.17 9.35 0.99
C SER A 639 26.56 10.06 2.19
N TYR A 640 25.58 9.42 2.82
CA TYR A 640 24.90 9.90 4.02
C TYR A 640 25.09 8.95 5.19
N TYR A 641 25.41 9.54 6.34
CA TYR A 641 25.43 8.83 7.61
C TYR A 641 24.02 8.70 8.16
N LEU A 642 23.64 7.48 8.55
CA LEU A 642 22.41 7.16 9.23
C LEU A 642 22.74 6.61 10.62
N ALA A 643 22.25 7.24 11.66
CA ALA A 643 22.48 6.86 13.04
C ALA A 643 21.73 5.54 13.40
N ASN A 644 21.83 5.11 14.63
CA ASN A 644 21.08 4.00 15.21
C ASN A 644 19.57 4.32 15.23
N GLY A 645 18.78 3.65 14.40
CA GLY A 645 17.40 4.03 14.13
C GLY A 645 17.29 5.37 13.45
N GLY A 646 18.27 5.69 12.63
CA GLY A 646 18.42 6.97 11.97
C GLY A 646 17.85 7.05 10.57
N GLY A 647 18.00 8.22 9.94
CA GLY A 647 17.46 8.44 8.61
C GLY A 647 17.90 9.71 7.90
N LEU A 648 17.31 9.88 6.73
CA LEU A 648 17.46 11.03 5.85
C LEU A 648 16.11 11.31 5.18
N ALA A 649 15.71 12.57 5.14
CA ALA A 649 14.59 13.04 4.33
C ALA A 649 15.05 14.19 3.43
N MET A 650 14.74 14.13 2.15
CA MET A 650 15.21 15.10 1.16
C MET A 650 14.08 15.47 0.19
N ARG A 651 13.96 16.77 -0.09
CA ARG A 651 13.12 17.30 -1.17
C ARG A 651 14.03 17.95 -2.20
N ILE A 652 13.96 17.50 -3.45
CA ILE A 652 14.77 17.92 -4.57
C ILE A 652 13.88 18.66 -5.56
N TYR A 653 14.27 19.86 -5.96
CA TYR A 653 13.49 20.71 -6.88
C TYR A 653 14.41 21.41 -7.88
N PRO A 654 13.92 21.75 -9.10
CA PRO A 654 14.72 22.45 -10.09
C PRO A 654 15.30 23.77 -9.53
N LYS A 655 16.56 24.03 -9.80
CA LYS A 655 17.29 25.20 -9.27
C LYS A 655 16.58 26.51 -9.59
N GLY A 656 16.42 27.35 -8.57
CA GLY A 656 15.72 28.63 -8.66
C GLY A 656 14.19 28.55 -8.53
N GLN A 657 13.63 27.36 -8.31
CA GLN A 657 12.17 27.17 -8.10
C GLN A 657 11.80 26.91 -6.63
N GLY A 658 12.74 27.05 -5.70
CA GLY A 658 12.62 26.68 -4.29
C GLY A 658 11.52 27.35 -3.44
N GLY A 659 10.65 28.17 -4.02
CA GLY A 659 9.64 28.92 -3.29
C GLY A 659 8.19 28.77 -3.77
N VAL A 660 7.91 28.09 -4.88
CA VAL A 660 6.54 27.99 -5.41
C VAL A 660 6.05 26.54 -5.38
N HIS A 661 5.06 26.26 -4.56
CA HIS A 661 4.39 24.97 -4.50
C HIS A 661 2.93 25.09 -4.87
N ASN A 662 2.54 24.24 -5.81
CA ASN A 662 1.15 23.89 -6.00
C ASN A 662 0.76 22.83 -4.98
N THR A 663 -0.16 23.11 -4.08
CA THR A 663 -0.85 22.12 -3.27
C THR A 663 -1.62 21.12 -4.16
N VAL A 664 -2.06 19.97 -3.64
CA VAL A 664 -2.90 19.02 -4.39
C VAL A 664 -4.12 19.75 -5.00
N ALA A 665 -4.70 20.70 -4.27
CA ALA A 665 -5.79 21.55 -4.77
C ALA A 665 -5.38 22.45 -5.96
N GLU A 666 -4.12 22.90 -6.01
CA GLU A 666 -3.58 23.66 -7.15
C GLU A 666 -3.25 22.74 -8.33
N ARG A 667 -2.88 21.46 -8.10
CA ARG A 667 -2.69 20.48 -9.18
C ARG A 667 -4.00 20.13 -9.89
N GLU A 668 -5.10 20.05 -9.15
CA GLU A 668 -6.42 19.78 -9.72
C GLU A 668 -6.94 20.92 -10.60
N ASN A 669 -6.36 22.10 -10.48
CA ASN A 669 -6.70 23.27 -11.26
C ASN A 669 -5.57 23.68 -12.23
N THR A 670 -4.50 22.89 -12.42
CA THR A 670 -3.40 23.31 -13.29
C THR A 670 -3.80 23.31 -14.74
N VAL A 671 -3.58 24.46 -15.37
CA VAL A 671 -3.55 24.61 -16.83
C VAL A 671 -2.10 24.84 -17.23
N LYS A 672 -1.52 23.88 -17.98
CA LYS A 672 -0.18 24.03 -18.58
C LYS A 672 -0.34 24.62 -19.98
N LEU A 673 0.37 25.72 -20.23
CA LEU A 673 0.42 26.39 -21.50
C LEU A 673 1.87 26.41 -21.99
N SER A 674 2.13 25.90 -23.17
CA SER A 674 3.47 25.92 -23.77
C SER A 674 3.43 26.36 -25.22
N TYR A 675 4.24 27.37 -25.57
CA TYR A 675 4.47 27.78 -26.95
C TYR A 675 5.47 26.82 -27.61
N ARG A 676 5.12 26.31 -28.77
CA ARG A 676 5.92 25.42 -29.63
C ARG A 676 6.37 26.16 -30.88
N PRO A 677 7.56 26.76 -30.88
CA PRO A 677 8.02 27.59 -31.99
C PRO A 677 8.11 26.87 -33.34
N VAL A 678 8.56 25.61 -33.33
CA VAL A 678 8.71 24.79 -34.55
C VAL A 678 7.34 24.44 -35.13
N GLU A 679 6.36 24.11 -34.27
CA GLU A 679 5.00 23.74 -34.67
C GLU A 679 4.12 24.96 -34.93
N GLN A 680 4.58 26.18 -34.65
CA GLN A 680 3.80 27.43 -34.68
C GLN A 680 2.47 27.27 -33.95
N ALA A 681 2.51 26.75 -32.73
CA ALA A 681 1.31 26.38 -31.98
C ALA A 681 1.46 26.58 -30.47
N ILE A 682 0.34 26.67 -29.76
CA ILE A 682 0.27 26.68 -28.31
C ILE A 682 -0.37 25.34 -27.88
N LYS A 683 0.37 24.53 -27.12
CA LYS A 683 -0.16 23.33 -26.49
C LYS A 683 -0.81 23.70 -25.15
N VAL A 684 -2.02 23.21 -24.94
CA VAL A 684 -2.82 23.39 -23.73
C VAL A 684 -3.08 22.01 -23.11
N GLU A 685 -2.70 21.85 -21.86
CA GLU A 685 -2.98 20.66 -21.05
C GLU A 685 -3.60 21.12 -19.73
N SER A 686 -4.72 20.54 -19.33
CA SER A 686 -5.45 20.93 -18.14
C SER A 686 -6.11 19.74 -17.48
N VAL A 687 -6.09 19.69 -16.17
CA VAL A 687 -6.81 18.67 -15.39
C VAL A 687 -8.32 18.88 -15.49
N THR A 688 -8.78 20.13 -15.46
CA THR A 688 -10.19 20.49 -15.66
C THR A 688 -10.41 21.02 -17.07
N PRO A 689 -11.54 20.71 -17.75
CA PRO A 689 -11.77 21.16 -19.12
C PRO A 689 -11.68 22.66 -19.25
N VAL A 690 -10.89 23.14 -20.21
CA VAL A 690 -10.81 24.53 -20.60
C VAL A 690 -12.12 24.92 -21.31
N LYS A 691 -12.77 25.95 -20.85
CA LYS A 691 -14.05 26.43 -21.36
C LYS A 691 -13.92 27.57 -22.39
N ALA A 692 -12.84 28.34 -22.30
CA ALA A 692 -12.56 29.42 -23.20
C ALA A 692 -11.07 29.69 -23.36
N VAL A 693 -10.63 30.14 -24.53
CA VAL A 693 -9.29 30.64 -24.79
C VAL A 693 -9.36 32.03 -25.44
N TYR A 694 -8.39 32.89 -25.12
CA TYR A 694 -8.25 34.23 -25.69
C TYR A 694 -6.78 34.47 -25.99
N MET A 695 -6.52 35.19 -27.09
CA MET A 695 -5.18 35.70 -27.40
C MET A 695 -5.25 37.21 -27.66
N ALA A 696 -4.27 37.95 -27.21
CA ALA A 696 -4.14 39.36 -27.47
C ALA A 696 -2.69 39.77 -27.75
N ASP A 697 -2.48 40.82 -28.52
CA ASP A 697 -1.17 41.45 -28.65
C ASP A 697 -0.85 42.36 -27.44
N MET A 698 0.35 42.92 -27.41
CA MET A 698 0.79 43.78 -26.31
C MET A 698 0.04 45.12 -26.21
N LEU A 699 -0.77 45.46 -27.19
CA LEU A 699 -1.65 46.63 -27.17
C LEU A 699 -3.09 46.30 -26.72
N GLY A 700 -3.31 45.00 -26.35
CA GLY A 700 -4.62 44.51 -25.90
C GLY A 700 -5.60 44.18 -27.01
N ARG A 701 -5.19 44.21 -28.30
CA ARG A 701 -6.06 43.85 -29.41
C ARG A 701 -6.24 42.33 -29.45
N VAL A 702 -7.51 41.89 -29.47
CA VAL A 702 -7.85 40.46 -29.49
C VAL A 702 -7.51 39.85 -30.85
N ILE A 703 -6.76 38.73 -30.80
CA ILE A 703 -6.41 37.91 -31.96
C ILE A 703 -7.31 36.68 -31.97
N PRO A 704 -8.10 36.45 -33.02
CA PRO A 704 -8.94 35.26 -33.11
C PRO A 704 -8.11 33.99 -33.10
N VAL A 705 -8.47 33.04 -32.26
CA VAL A 705 -7.89 31.69 -32.19
C VAL A 705 -8.98 30.63 -32.22
N GLN A 706 -8.72 29.50 -32.84
CA GLN A 706 -9.69 28.41 -32.95
C GLN A 706 -9.30 27.25 -31.99
N ALA A 707 -10.27 26.82 -31.21
CA ALA A 707 -10.15 25.63 -30.36
C ALA A 707 -11.53 24.97 -30.21
N THR A 708 -11.57 23.64 -30.24
CA THR A 708 -12.79 22.89 -29.94
C THR A 708 -12.90 22.75 -28.42
N LEU A 709 -13.83 23.45 -27.80
CA LEU A 709 -13.99 23.52 -26.34
C LEU A 709 -15.40 23.08 -25.94
N PRO A 710 -15.59 22.51 -24.72
CA PRO A 710 -14.58 22.33 -23.69
C PRO A 710 -13.65 21.11 -23.94
N ALA A 711 -12.35 21.22 -23.63
CA ALA A 711 -11.37 20.16 -23.75
C ALA A 711 -10.27 20.31 -22.67
N SER A 712 -9.70 19.17 -22.29
CA SER A 712 -8.60 19.13 -21.29
C SER A 712 -7.21 19.09 -21.93
N GLN A 713 -7.10 18.66 -23.18
CA GLN A 713 -5.86 18.64 -23.93
C GLN A 713 -6.12 18.99 -25.39
N PHE A 714 -5.44 20.03 -25.90
CA PHE A 714 -5.58 20.46 -27.30
C PHE A 714 -4.43 21.38 -27.69
N THR A 715 -4.32 21.61 -29.02
CA THR A 715 -3.33 22.52 -29.60
C THR A 715 -4.05 23.64 -30.36
N VAL A 716 -3.60 24.88 -30.14
CA VAL A 716 -4.07 26.04 -30.85
C VAL A 716 -3.03 26.43 -31.90
N SER A 717 -3.38 26.34 -33.20
CA SER A 717 -2.50 26.78 -34.28
C SER A 717 -2.37 28.29 -34.26
N LEU A 718 -1.18 28.77 -34.57
CA LEU A 718 -0.85 30.18 -34.77
C LEU A 718 -0.63 30.52 -36.25
N ASP A 719 -1.08 29.64 -37.16
CA ASP A 719 -1.02 29.92 -38.59
C ASP A 719 -1.82 31.16 -38.93
N GLY A 720 -1.20 32.07 -39.71
CA GLY A 720 -1.82 33.36 -40.07
C GLY A 720 -1.73 34.44 -38.99
N VAL A 721 -1.13 34.15 -37.82
CA VAL A 721 -0.80 35.18 -36.82
C VAL A 721 0.55 35.82 -37.18
N ASP A 722 0.64 37.14 -37.18
CA ASP A 722 1.87 37.90 -37.48
C ASP A 722 2.97 37.62 -36.43
N LYS A 723 4.22 37.93 -36.78
CA LYS A 723 5.33 37.92 -35.82
C LYS A 723 5.12 39.02 -34.78
N GLY A 724 5.38 38.69 -33.52
CA GLY A 724 5.16 39.67 -32.44
C GLY A 724 5.07 39.06 -31.06
N ALA A 725 4.91 39.89 -30.05
CA ALA A 725 4.71 39.48 -28.66
C ALA A 725 3.19 39.39 -28.35
N TYR A 726 2.80 38.29 -27.71
CA TYR A 726 1.41 37.95 -27.46
C TYR A 726 1.18 37.43 -26.05
N CYS A 727 -0.05 37.55 -25.61
CA CYS A 727 -0.59 36.97 -24.39
C CYS A 727 -1.69 35.99 -24.76
N PHE A 728 -1.53 34.70 -24.38
CA PHE A 728 -2.56 33.67 -24.55
C PHE A 728 -3.13 33.29 -23.19
N VAL A 729 -4.44 33.19 -23.11
CA VAL A 729 -5.18 32.95 -21.87
C VAL A 729 -6.09 31.75 -22.06
N ALA A 730 -6.02 30.78 -21.16
CA ALA A 730 -6.97 29.70 -21.04
C ALA A 730 -7.78 29.80 -19.76
N VAL A 731 -9.09 29.56 -19.85
CA VAL A 731 -10.06 29.70 -18.75
C VAL A 731 -10.77 28.39 -18.53
N THR A 732 -10.67 27.85 -17.31
CA THR A 732 -11.46 26.71 -16.83
C THR A 732 -12.67 27.20 -16.00
N ALA A 733 -13.37 26.28 -15.32
CA ALA A 733 -14.44 26.67 -14.40
C ALA A 733 -13.92 27.50 -13.22
N ASN A 734 -12.69 27.19 -12.77
CA ASN A 734 -12.16 27.62 -11.47
C ASN A 734 -10.92 28.52 -11.59
N MET A 735 -10.30 28.62 -12.77
CA MET A 735 -9.08 29.41 -12.93
C MET A 735 -8.88 29.99 -14.32
N LYS A 736 -8.00 30.98 -14.38
CA LYS A 736 -7.50 31.63 -15.59
C LYS A 736 -5.97 31.54 -15.60
N LYS A 737 -5.39 30.96 -16.67
CA LYS A 737 -3.95 30.85 -16.85
C LYS A 737 -3.52 31.67 -18.07
N THR A 738 -2.39 32.33 -17.93
CA THR A 738 -1.84 33.21 -18.97
C THR A 738 -0.43 32.74 -19.38
N LEU A 739 -0.17 32.77 -20.69
CA LEU A 739 1.15 32.53 -21.27
C LEU A 739 1.55 33.78 -22.07
N HIS A 740 2.70 34.35 -21.76
CA HIS A 740 3.31 35.40 -22.60
C HIS A 740 4.36 34.71 -23.49
N PHE A 741 4.35 35.00 -24.78
CA PHE A 741 5.29 34.40 -25.73
C PHE A 741 5.61 35.37 -26.88
N ILE A 742 6.72 35.11 -27.57
CA ILE A 742 7.11 35.84 -28.79
C ILE A 742 7.03 34.87 -29.96
N LYS A 743 6.23 35.21 -30.95
CA LYS A 743 6.22 34.48 -32.25
C LYS A 743 7.27 35.09 -33.15
N TYR A 744 8.21 34.31 -33.61
CA TYR A 744 9.34 34.70 -34.47
C TYR A 744 9.04 34.53 -35.95
#